data_2c242f8cb3f6828a0fb316268b0c6c29
#
_entry.id   2c242f8cb3f6828a0fb316268b0c6c29
#
_cell.length_a   1.000
_cell.length_b   1.000
_cell.length_c   1.000
_cell.angle_alpha   90.00
_cell.angle_beta   90.00
_cell.angle_gamma   90.00
#
_symmetry.space_group_name_H-M   'P 1'
#
loop_
_entity.id
_entity.type
_entity.pdbx_description
1 polymer ?
#
loop_
_entity_poly.entity_id
_entity_poly.type
_entity_poly.pdbx_seq_one_letter_code
_entity_poly.pdbx_strand_id
1 'polypeptide(L)'
;MIARPVLLATIVATFALAQPAKWFPPEQMMTIGVYYYPEAWPEAQWERDISNIKKLGFEYIHVAEFAWAVMEPEEGRFEFQWLDKTVELAKKYGLKVVMCTPSATPPAWLARAHPEILMVRADGTRMNHGAREQADWSSPVYRSYVEKIVDKMAGRYGKNPVVVGWQIDNELSHYGQGMSYGPAAQLKFREWLREKYGTVAKLNRDWGTTFWSQTYNDFGQIQMPNQHELVAGVNPHAMLDLHRWFETEAADYIRFQASVLRRNVKDQWVTTNFMMNYYLVNPARSEKDLDIMSFTMYPVSGGLFRGDQGFRRGDLAHVSFTHDFLRSLGSGIEGPMEVQPGQVNWAQVNPLLYPGVVHGWLMRAFALGARFACVYRYRQPLAGDELYHKTLVEPDGVTLGPSGKEFVQAIDDVKKLRALYQPNAPMPADYAARKTAFLYNFDNRSDMENHKQNSRWDTMDHWLKYYRGLKSIMAPVDVIPEDKDFGKYPFVVAPSYQLIDQELIGRLTRYVQNGGTLIMTSRSGQKDRRGQLWEALWAQPIYDLIGAAIPRYDVLPDGRNATVTTGAGKSYQWGAWGDLLEPRPGTETLAKYADQFYKGTAAVTWHALGKGHVAYIGVDSLGGEFEADMLKQIYEKAGVKTASLPLDFMVDWRDGFWVATNFTDHEQSVPAAAGAKMMIGTANVAPGGVTIWR
;
A
#
# COMPACT_ATOMS: atom_id res chain seq x y z
N MET A 1 56.25 26.61 -18.87
CA MET A 1 55.64 25.75 -17.85
C MET A 1 54.20 25.50 -18.25
N ILE A 2 53.94 24.29 -18.80
CA ILE A 2 52.66 23.93 -19.37
C ILE A 2 51.88 23.14 -18.28
N ALA A 3 50.79 23.70 -17.82
CA ALA A 3 49.91 23.03 -16.85
C ALA A 3 49.02 21.99 -17.59
N ARG A 4 49.15 20.72 -17.16
CA ARG A 4 48.25 19.62 -17.58
C ARG A 4 46.96 19.67 -16.77
N PRO A 5 45.78 19.55 -17.40
CA PRO A 5 44.54 19.33 -16.65
C PRO A 5 44.46 17.87 -16.17
N VAL A 6 44.19 17.69 -14.89
CA VAL A 6 43.84 16.42 -14.29
C VAL A 6 42.38 16.14 -14.58
N LEU A 7 42.12 15.15 -15.42
CA LEU A 7 40.77 14.62 -15.64
C LEU A 7 40.36 13.77 -14.43
N LEU A 8 39.50 14.30 -13.58
CA LEU A 8 38.82 13.50 -12.55
C LEU A 8 37.70 12.72 -13.24
N ALA A 9 37.93 11.43 -13.48
CA ALA A 9 36.88 10.52 -13.94
C ALA A 9 35.95 10.21 -12.77
N THR A 10 34.77 10.76 -12.83
CA THR A 10 33.64 10.40 -11.93
C THR A 10 33.15 9.02 -12.35
N ILE A 11 33.61 7.97 -11.70
CA ILE A 11 32.99 6.63 -11.76
C ILE A 11 31.76 6.70 -10.88
N VAL A 12 30.63 7.09 -11.46
CA VAL A 12 29.32 6.93 -10.82
C VAL A 12 28.90 5.47 -10.96
N ALA A 13 28.76 4.84 -9.84
CA ALA A 13 28.49 3.43 -9.68
C ALA A 13 27.18 2.99 -10.33
N THR A 14 27.26 2.23 -11.40
CA THR A 14 26.19 1.41 -12.01
C THR A 14 26.00 0.08 -11.27
N PHE A 15 26.19 0.04 -9.94
CA PHE A 15 26.18 -1.22 -9.18
C PHE A 15 24.82 -1.56 -8.54
N ALA A 16 23.82 -0.67 -8.57
CA ALA A 16 22.58 -0.87 -7.81
C ALA A 16 21.47 -1.67 -8.52
N LEU A 17 21.53 -1.89 -9.83
CA LEU A 17 20.44 -2.54 -10.60
C LEU A 17 20.64 -4.03 -10.88
N ALA A 18 21.78 -4.62 -10.58
CA ALA A 18 22.07 -6.03 -10.88
C ALA A 18 21.76 -7.02 -9.73
N GLN A 19 21.63 -6.55 -8.48
CA GLN A 19 21.42 -7.42 -7.32
C GLN A 19 19.99 -8.01 -7.21
N PRO A 20 18.90 -7.28 -7.48
CA PRO A 20 17.56 -7.83 -7.33
C PRO A 20 17.25 -9.01 -8.25
N ALA A 21 17.76 -9.01 -9.49
CA ALA A 21 17.60 -10.13 -10.42
C ALA A 21 18.31 -11.41 -9.96
N LYS A 22 19.32 -11.31 -9.10
CA LYS A 22 19.99 -12.48 -8.49
C LYS A 22 19.08 -13.20 -7.50
N TRP A 23 18.27 -12.48 -6.75
CA TRP A 23 17.38 -13.06 -5.75
C TRP A 23 16.06 -13.55 -6.32
N PHE A 24 15.55 -12.86 -7.34
CA PHE A 24 14.27 -13.14 -7.99
C PHE A 24 14.46 -13.20 -9.51
N PRO A 25 15.06 -14.29 -10.04
CA PRO A 25 15.25 -14.45 -11.48
C PRO A 25 13.92 -14.32 -12.22
N PRO A 26 13.86 -13.56 -13.33
CA PRO A 26 12.63 -13.34 -14.08
C PRO A 26 11.88 -14.62 -14.48
N GLU A 27 12.60 -15.66 -14.85
CA GLU A 27 12.07 -16.96 -15.25
C GLU A 27 11.34 -17.71 -14.13
N GLN A 28 11.61 -17.39 -12.87
CA GLN A 28 10.88 -17.94 -11.74
C GLN A 28 9.48 -17.32 -11.58
N MET A 29 9.24 -16.19 -12.25
CA MET A 29 7.99 -15.44 -12.24
C MET A 29 7.54 -15.02 -10.82
N MET A 30 7.17 -15.98 -9.97
CA MET A 30 6.81 -15.78 -8.57
C MET A 30 7.23 -16.98 -7.73
N THR A 31 7.92 -16.77 -6.61
CA THR A 31 8.24 -17.79 -5.61
C THR A 31 7.24 -17.75 -4.46
N ILE A 32 6.87 -18.91 -3.92
CA ILE A 32 5.87 -18.99 -2.85
C ILE A 32 6.46 -19.67 -1.63
N GLY A 33 6.40 -18.98 -0.50
CA GLY A 33 6.83 -19.44 0.81
C GLY A 33 5.71 -19.49 1.83
N VAL A 34 6.06 -19.88 3.05
CA VAL A 34 5.09 -19.99 4.15
C VAL A 34 5.75 -19.67 5.49
N TYR A 35 5.01 -19.00 6.35
CA TYR A 35 5.41 -18.80 7.75
C TYR A 35 5.41 -20.11 8.51
N TYR A 36 6.49 -20.38 9.25
CA TYR A 36 6.62 -21.52 10.13
C TYR A 36 7.18 -21.06 11.48
N TYR A 37 6.51 -21.40 12.55
CA TYR A 37 6.88 -21.06 13.93
C TYR A 37 7.29 -22.33 14.67
N PRO A 38 8.54 -22.80 14.52
CA PRO A 38 9.01 -24.02 15.17
C PRO A 38 8.88 -23.96 16.69
N GLU A 39 9.07 -22.78 17.28
CA GLU A 39 8.97 -22.53 18.72
C GLU A 39 7.58 -22.80 19.30
N ALA A 40 6.54 -22.84 18.47
CA ALA A 40 5.18 -23.18 18.88
C ALA A 40 4.90 -24.70 18.91
N TRP A 41 5.86 -25.54 18.48
CA TRP A 41 5.65 -26.98 18.31
C TRP A 41 6.75 -27.81 18.98
N PRO A 42 6.44 -29.05 19.46
CA PRO A 42 7.47 -29.97 19.90
C PRO A 42 8.51 -30.24 18.81
N GLU A 43 9.78 -30.24 19.21
CA GLU A 43 10.91 -30.43 18.29
C GLU A 43 10.79 -31.69 17.41
N ALA A 44 10.23 -32.76 17.95
CA ALA A 44 9.99 -34.02 17.22
C ALA A 44 9.04 -33.89 16.02
N GLN A 45 8.30 -32.78 15.90
CA GLN A 45 7.39 -32.52 14.79
C GLN A 45 8.00 -31.66 13.70
N TRP A 46 9.09 -30.94 13.95
CA TRP A 46 9.65 -29.97 13.00
C TRP A 46 10.05 -30.60 11.66
N GLU A 47 10.71 -31.74 11.71
CA GLU A 47 11.14 -32.44 10.48
C GLU A 47 9.95 -32.90 9.62
N ARG A 48 8.88 -33.40 10.26
CA ARG A 48 7.63 -33.75 9.59
C ARG A 48 7.05 -32.53 8.87
N ASP A 49 6.91 -31.41 9.59
CA ASP A 49 6.28 -30.20 9.10
C ASP A 49 7.10 -29.58 7.96
N ILE A 50 8.42 -29.42 8.13
CA ILE A 50 9.32 -28.86 7.09
C ILE A 50 9.36 -29.76 5.84
N SER A 51 9.41 -31.10 6.03
CA SER A 51 9.32 -32.06 4.92
C SER A 51 8.00 -31.92 4.18
N ASN A 52 6.88 -31.75 4.90
CA ASN A 52 5.57 -31.59 4.30
C ASN A 52 5.44 -30.26 3.54
N ILE A 53 5.94 -29.14 4.08
CA ILE A 53 6.03 -27.84 3.39
C ILE A 53 6.70 -28.01 2.04
N LYS A 54 7.84 -28.71 1.98
CA LYS A 54 8.53 -28.98 0.71
C LYS A 54 7.70 -29.84 -0.26
N LYS A 55 7.04 -30.88 0.24
CA LYS A 55 6.18 -31.76 -0.57
C LYS A 55 5.00 -31.01 -1.19
N LEU A 56 4.44 -30.04 -0.48
CA LEU A 56 3.38 -29.15 -0.97
C LEU A 56 3.86 -28.16 -2.03
N GLY A 57 5.17 -28.08 -2.25
CA GLY A 57 5.76 -27.31 -3.34
C GLY A 57 6.26 -25.92 -2.96
N PHE A 58 6.21 -25.53 -1.69
CA PHE A 58 6.78 -24.28 -1.19
C PHE A 58 8.30 -24.23 -1.39
N GLU A 59 8.84 -23.03 -1.56
CA GLU A 59 10.23 -22.79 -1.92
C GLU A 59 11.05 -22.22 -0.77
N TYR A 60 10.40 -21.56 0.19
CA TYR A 60 11.03 -21.02 1.40
C TYR A 60 10.09 -21.03 2.61
N ILE A 61 10.71 -20.95 3.80
CA ILE A 61 9.99 -20.72 5.05
C ILE A 61 10.40 -19.38 5.63
N HIS A 62 9.46 -18.71 6.31
CA HIS A 62 9.67 -17.50 7.08
C HIS A 62 9.65 -17.84 8.56
N VAL A 63 10.64 -17.37 9.34
CA VAL A 63 10.85 -17.79 10.74
C VAL A 63 11.29 -16.64 11.64
N ALA A 64 11.18 -16.83 12.94
CA ALA A 64 11.71 -16.01 14.04
C ALA A 64 10.99 -14.70 14.34
N GLU A 65 9.88 -14.39 13.68
CA GLU A 65 9.18 -13.10 13.73
C GLU A 65 8.82 -12.62 15.14
N PHE A 66 8.32 -13.52 16.00
CA PHE A 66 7.89 -13.19 17.37
C PHE A 66 8.69 -13.92 18.45
N ALA A 67 9.87 -14.41 18.12
CA ALA A 67 10.61 -15.35 18.94
C ALA A 67 11.66 -14.71 19.86
N TRP A 68 11.60 -13.39 20.16
CA TRP A 68 12.62 -12.72 20.97
C TRP A 68 12.80 -13.39 22.34
N ALA A 69 11.70 -13.64 23.07
CA ALA A 69 11.76 -14.28 24.39
C ALA A 69 12.32 -15.72 24.36
N VAL A 70 12.25 -16.41 23.22
CA VAL A 70 12.85 -17.75 23.05
C VAL A 70 14.33 -17.64 22.68
N MET A 71 14.70 -16.62 21.91
CA MET A 71 16.10 -16.36 21.54
C MET A 71 16.92 -15.71 22.65
N GLU A 72 16.27 -14.92 23.52
CA GLU A 72 16.87 -14.26 24.69
C GLU A 72 15.94 -14.39 25.89
N PRO A 73 15.87 -15.57 26.55
CA PRO A 73 14.96 -15.83 27.68
C PRO A 73 15.28 -15.00 28.92
N GLU A 74 16.52 -14.55 29.07
CA GLU A 74 16.99 -13.63 30.10
C GLU A 74 17.97 -12.64 29.47
N GLU A 75 18.10 -11.46 30.03
CA GLU A 75 19.01 -10.44 29.49
C GLU A 75 20.44 -10.98 29.28
N GLY A 76 20.91 -10.90 28.03
CA GLY A 76 22.24 -11.33 27.63
C GLY A 76 22.44 -12.83 27.46
N ARG A 77 21.44 -13.66 27.77
CA ARG A 77 21.49 -15.11 27.55
C ARG A 77 20.83 -15.47 26.23
N PHE A 78 21.64 -15.74 25.20
CA PHE A 78 21.16 -16.02 23.84
C PHE A 78 21.10 -17.51 23.53
N GLU A 79 19.96 -18.00 23.09
CA GLU A 79 19.67 -19.41 22.77
C GLU A 79 19.16 -19.57 21.34
N PHE A 80 20.08 -19.87 20.40
CA PHE A 80 19.79 -20.01 18.98
C PHE A 80 19.73 -21.47 18.48
N GLN A 81 19.99 -22.46 19.32
CA GLN A 81 20.14 -23.86 18.91
C GLN A 81 18.88 -24.39 18.20
N TRP A 82 17.70 -24.01 18.64
CA TRP A 82 16.45 -24.37 18.03
C TRP A 82 16.29 -23.79 16.62
N LEU A 83 16.74 -22.55 16.43
CA LEU A 83 16.69 -21.87 15.14
C LEU A 83 17.76 -22.42 14.17
N ASP A 84 18.97 -22.75 14.68
CA ASP A 84 19.99 -23.46 13.91
C ASP A 84 19.45 -24.77 13.35
N LYS A 85 18.79 -25.57 14.20
CA LYS A 85 18.19 -26.84 13.77
C LYS A 85 17.10 -26.62 12.70
N THR A 86 16.30 -25.59 12.83
CA THR A 86 15.30 -25.22 11.84
C THR A 86 15.93 -24.88 10.49
N VAL A 87 17.00 -24.10 10.49
CA VAL A 87 17.74 -23.73 9.26
C VAL A 87 18.40 -24.97 8.62
N GLU A 88 18.98 -25.89 9.43
CA GLU A 88 19.56 -27.14 8.92
C GLU A 88 18.48 -28.10 8.35
N LEU A 89 17.29 -28.16 8.95
CA LEU A 89 16.16 -28.89 8.39
C LEU A 89 15.69 -28.27 7.07
N ALA A 90 15.58 -26.96 6.98
CA ALA A 90 15.27 -26.26 5.73
C ALA A 90 16.29 -26.62 4.63
N LYS A 91 17.59 -26.56 4.95
CA LYS A 91 18.68 -26.98 4.06
C LYS A 91 18.55 -28.42 3.62
N LYS A 92 18.29 -29.36 4.56
CA LYS A 92 18.11 -30.79 4.28
C LYS A 92 17.03 -31.03 3.26
N TYR A 93 15.92 -30.31 3.34
CA TYR A 93 14.80 -30.46 2.41
C TYR A 93 14.84 -29.51 1.20
N GLY A 94 15.91 -28.72 1.03
CA GLY A 94 16.08 -27.80 -0.10
C GLY A 94 15.10 -26.63 -0.12
N LEU A 95 14.74 -26.17 1.09
CA LEU A 95 14.00 -24.90 1.29
C LEU A 95 14.99 -23.76 1.57
N LYS A 96 14.63 -22.56 1.19
CA LYS A 96 15.29 -21.33 1.62
C LYS A 96 14.64 -20.80 2.89
N VAL A 97 15.31 -19.89 3.57
CA VAL A 97 14.82 -19.26 4.82
C VAL A 97 14.79 -17.75 4.63
N VAL A 98 13.67 -17.14 5.00
CA VAL A 98 13.53 -15.72 5.27
C VAL A 98 13.52 -15.55 6.79
N MET A 99 14.44 -14.76 7.30
CA MET A 99 14.59 -14.49 8.73
C MET A 99 13.86 -13.19 9.09
N CYS A 100 13.14 -13.13 10.21
CA CYS A 100 12.55 -11.91 10.69
C CYS A 100 13.24 -11.38 11.94
N THR A 101 13.40 -10.05 12.07
CA THR A 101 13.83 -9.45 13.33
C THR A 101 12.65 -9.46 14.32
N PRO A 102 12.85 -9.86 15.59
CA PRO A 102 11.75 -10.16 16.51
C PRO A 102 11.26 -8.95 17.30
N SER A 103 11.54 -7.75 16.80
CA SER A 103 11.34 -6.50 17.55
C SER A 103 9.86 -6.13 17.79
N ALA A 104 8.92 -6.72 17.05
CA ALA A 104 7.49 -6.51 17.33
C ALA A 104 7.03 -7.01 18.72
N THR A 105 7.79 -7.93 19.34
CA THR A 105 7.42 -8.57 20.62
C THR A 105 8.57 -8.54 21.62
N PRO A 106 8.83 -7.39 22.27
CA PRO A 106 9.83 -7.33 23.35
C PRO A 106 9.51 -8.31 24.46
N PRO A 107 10.51 -9.02 25.04
CA PRO A 107 10.28 -10.01 26.07
C PRO A 107 9.82 -9.38 27.41
N ALA A 108 9.14 -10.17 28.23
CA ALA A 108 8.58 -9.73 29.50
C ALA A 108 9.64 -9.18 30.48
N TRP A 109 10.84 -9.76 30.50
CA TRP A 109 11.93 -9.30 31.34
C TRP A 109 12.36 -7.87 30.96
N LEU A 110 12.38 -7.55 29.65
CA LEU A 110 12.74 -6.21 29.16
C LEU A 110 11.65 -5.18 29.51
N ALA A 111 10.39 -5.51 29.27
CA ALA A 111 9.27 -4.61 29.61
C ALA A 111 9.15 -4.37 31.13
N ARG A 112 9.54 -5.37 31.95
CA ARG A 112 9.58 -5.23 33.43
C ARG A 112 10.75 -4.38 33.90
N ALA A 113 11.94 -4.56 33.31
CA ALA A 113 13.13 -3.80 33.70
C ALA A 113 13.04 -2.34 33.22
N HIS A 114 12.43 -2.11 32.07
CA HIS A 114 12.34 -0.84 31.37
C HIS A 114 10.91 -0.53 30.94
N PRO A 115 9.97 -0.24 31.86
CA PRO A 115 8.58 0.07 31.48
C PRO A 115 8.43 1.33 30.60
N GLU A 116 9.43 2.18 30.56
CA GLU A 116 9.50 3.36 29.69
C GLU A 116 9.61 3.03 28.21
N ILE A 117 9.94 1.78 27.84
CA ILE A 117 9.93 1.35 26.44
C ILE A 117 8.51 1.15 25.87
N LEU A 118 7.53 1.00 26.77
CA LEU A 118 6.15 0.77 26.37
C LEU A 118 5.51 2.08 25.93
N MET A 119 4.85 2.06 24.76
CA MET A 119 4.21 3.24 24.21
C MET A 119 3.11 3.76 25.13
N VAL A 120 2.88 5.06 25.06
CA VAL A 120 1.77 5.76 25.70
C VAL A 120 0.75 6.08 24.62
N ARG A 121 -0.49 5.71 24.84
CA ARG A 121 -1.61 6.03 23.94
C ARG A 121 -1.96 7.51 23.98
N ALA A 122 -2.76 7.96 23.03
CA ALA A 122 -3.28 9.30 22.98
C ALA A 122 -4.11 9.70 24.22
N ASP A 123 -4.74 8.74 24.89
CA ASP A 123 -5.48 8.94 26.15
C ASP A 123 -4.57 9.01 27.41
N GLY A 124 -3.24 8.96 27.23
CA GLY A 124 -2.25 8.96 28.31
C GLY A 124 -2.00 7.59 28.96
N THR A 125 -2.72 6.55 28.56
CA THR A 125 -2.55 5.20 29.09
C THR A 125 -1.29 4.55 28.52
N ARG A 126 -0.40 4.09 29.42
CA ARG A 126 0.75 3.27 29.02
C ARG A 126 0.31 1.85 28.65
N MET A 127 0.81 1.33 27.54
CA MET A 127 0.59 -0.06 27.13
C MET A 127 1.21 -1.01 28.13
N ASN A 128 0.68 -2.24 28.18
CA ASN A 128 1.24 -3.32 28.96
C ASN A 128 1.93 -4.35 28.05
N HIS A 129 2.86 -5.14 28.62
CA HIS A 129 3.38 -6.33 27.97
C HIS A 129 2.26 -7.38 27.81
N GLY A 130 2.31 -8.18 26.75
CA GLY A 130 1.41 -9.32 26.54
C GLY A 130 0.76 -9.38 25.16
N ALA A 131 1.13 -8.43 24.27
CA ALA A 131 0.74 -8.44 22.87
C ALA A 131 1.97 -8.15 21.98
N ARG A 132 1.75 -7.69 20.78
CA ARG A 132 2.77 -7.25 19.83
C ARG A 132 2.61 -5.74 19.55
N GLU A 133 3.66 -5.08 19.01
CA GLU A 133 3.65 -3.66 18.64
C GLU A 133 3.39 -2.69 19.80
N GLN A 134 3.70 -3.08 21.05
CA GLN A 134 3.47 -2.23 22.22
C GLN A 134 4.67 -1.34 22.59
N ALA A 135 5.78 -1.42 21.86
CA ALA A 135 6.98 -0.63 22.16
C ALA A 135 6.99 0.73 21.46
N ASP A 136 7.57 1.72 22.13
CA ASP A 136 7.82 3.05 21.59
C ASP A 136 9.09 3.04 20.74
N TRP A 137 8.96 3.16 19.43
CA TRP A 137 10.10 3.19 18.49
C TRP A 137 11.03 4.39 18.70
N SER A 138 10.55 5.44 19.37
CA SER A 138 11.34 6.62 19.73
C SER A 138 12.25 6.37 20.94
N SER A 139 11.99 5.32 21.74
CA SER A 139 12.75 5.04 22.95
C SER A 139 14.21 4.63 22.65
N PRO A 140 15.21 5.37 23.14
CA PRO A 140 16.62 5.00 22.96
C PRO A 140 16.97 3.71 23.70
N VAL A 141 16.31 3.43 24.82
CA VAL A 141 16.49 2.18 25.58
C VAL A 141 16.00 1.00 24.73
N TYR A 142 14.78 1.10 24.17
CA TYR A 142 14.25 0.04 23.31
C TYR A 142 15.16 -0.22 22.11
N ARG A 143 15.55 0.83 21.39
CA ARG A 143 16.48 0.71 20.24
C ARG A 143 17.79 0.03 20.62
N SER A 144 18.34 0.29 21.80
CA SER A 144 19.59 -0.37 22.24
C SER A 144 19.46 -1.87 22.39
N TYR A 145 18.32 -2.36 22.87
CA TYR A 145 18.03 -3.79 22.98
C TYR A 145 17.70 -4.42 21.61
N VAL A 146 16.94 -3.73 20.77
CA VAL A 146 16.73 -4.15 19.37
C VAL A 146 18.05 -4.28 18.63
N GLU A 147 18.98 -3.33 18.78
CA GLU A 147 20.31 -3.42 18.19
C GLU A 147 21.04 -4.69 18.61
N LYS A 148 21.04 -5.01 19.91
CA LYS A 148 21.71 -6.20 20.45
C LYS A 148 21.18 -7.49 19.84
N ILE A 149 19.86 -7.71 19.86
CA ILE A 149 19.27 -8.95 19.33
C ILE A 149 19.43 -9.07 17.82
N VAL A 150 19.22 -7.99 17.06
CA VAL A 150 19.35 -7.97 15.61
C VAL A 150 20.81 -8.21 15.19
N ASP A 151 21.79 -7.59 15.86
CA ASP A 151 23.21 -7.80 15.57
C ASP A 151 23.65 -9.26 15.86
N LYS A 152 23.16 -9.86 16.96
CA LYS A 152 23.41 -11.28 17.27
C LYS A 152 22.86 -12.21 16.19
N MET A 153 21.60 -11.97 15.73
CA MET A 153 20.98 -12.74 14.65
C MET A 153 21.75 -12.56 13.34
N ALA A 154 22.04 -11.32 12.95
CA ALA A 154 22.77 -10.99 11.72
C ALA A 154 24.19 -11.57 11.72
N GLY A 155 24.90 -11.51 12.85
CA GLY A 155 26.21 -12.12 13.01
C GLY A 155 26.20 -13.64 12.80
N ARG A 156 25.12 -14.31 13.23
CA ARG A 156 24.99 -15.77 13.12
C ARG A 156 24.50 -16.22 11.74
N TYR A 157 23.51 -15.55 11.16
CA TYR A 157 22.80 -16.02 9.96
C TYR A 157 23.10 -15.19 8.69
N GLY A 158 23.70 -14.02 8.82
CA GLY A 158 23.90 -13.08 7.71
C GLY A 158 24.84 -13.56 6.60
N LYS A 159 25.59 -14.66 6.83
CA LYS A 159 26.44 -15.33 5.83
C LYS A 159 25.96 -16.75 5.49
N ASN A 160 24.85 -17.20 6.06
CA ASN A 160 24.34 -18.54 5.80
C ASN A 160 23.65 -18.58 4.43
N PRO A 161 24.07 -19.44 3.47
CA PRO A 161 23.52 -19.47 2.12
C PRO A 161 22.09 -20.04 2.02
N VAL A 162 21.57 -20.60 3.09
CA VAL A 162 20.18 -21.05 3.19
C VAL A 162 19.26 -19.87 3.46
N VAL A 163 19.74 -18.86 4.24
CA VAL A 163 19.02 -17.61 4.50
C VAL A 163 19.18 -16.69 3.28
N VAL A 164 18.07 -16.33 2.66
CA VAL A 164 18.05 -15.52 1.42
C VAL A 164 17.61 -14.09 1.65
N GLY A 165 16.93 -13.81 2.76
CA GLY A 165 16.40 -12.49 3.04
C GLY A 165 16.01 -12.29 4.49
N TRP A 166 15.74 -11.02 4.82
CA TRP A 166 15.35 -10.56 6.15
C TRP A 166 14.12 -9.67 6.07
N GLN A 167 13.14 -9.95 6.91
CA GLN A 167 12.07 -9.02 7.23
C GLN A 167 12.46 -8.24 8.48
N ILE A 168 12.34 -6.93 8.44
CA ILE A 168 12.46 -6.06 9.61
C ILE A 168 11.10 -5.98 10.27
N ASP A 169 11.04 -6.35 11.57
CA ASP A 169 9.83 -6.20 12.38
C ASP A 169 8.58 -6.85 11.74
N ASN A 170 7.40 -6.51 12.18
CA ASN A 170 6.15 -6.97 11.60
C ASN A 170 5.10 -5.85 11.57
N GLU A 171 4.55 -5.56 10.40
CA GLU A 171 3.36 -4.71 10.23
C GLU A 171 3.43 -3.39 10.99
N LEU A 172 4.55 -2.67 10.90
CA LEU A 172 4.80 -1.40 11.60
C LEU A 172 3.59 -0.45 11.54
N SER A 173 2.74 -0.48 12.56
CA SER A 173 1.46 0.23 12.55
C SER A 173 0.87 0.46 13.94
N HIS A 174 1.40 -0.18 14.98
CA HIS A 174 0.78 -0.27 16.30
C HIS A 174 -0.70 -0.73 16.25
N TYR A 175 -1.09 -1.44 15.21
CA TYR A 175 -2.44 -2.03 14.99
C TYR A 175 -3.59 -1.07 15.27
N GLY A 176 -3.50 0.15 14.72
CA GLY A 176 -4.54 1.17 14.86
C GLY A 176 -4.52 1.94 16.18
N GLN A 177 -3.55 1.68 17.08
CA GLN A 177 -3.36 2.53 18.26
C GLN A 177 -2.69 3.86 17.90
N GLY A 178 -2.27 4.02 16.66
CA GLY A 178 -1.59 5.22 16.18
C GLY A 178 -0.11 5.22 16.58
N MET A 179 0.37 6.35 17.05
CA MET A 179 1.76 6.55 17.48
C MET A 179 1.88 6.64 18.99
N SER A 180 3.10 6.48 19.53
CA SER A 180 3.35 6.75 20.94
C SER A 180 3.27 8.26 21.23
N TYR A 181 2.63 8.61 22.34
CA TYR A 181 2.61 9.96 22.93
C TYR A 181 3.53 10.06 24.15
N GLY A 182 4.40 9.06 24.34
CA GLY A 182 5.35 9.00 25.46
C GLY A 182 6.42 10.09 25.42
N PRO A 183 7.18 10.25 26.52
CA PRO A 183 8.19 11.31 26.64
C PRO A 183 9.25 11.30 25.51
N ALA A 184 9.68 10.12 25.08
CA ALA A 184 10.66 9.98 23.99
C ALA A 184 10.09 10.47 22.64
N ALA A 185 8.86 10.07 22.31
CA ALA A 185 8.16 10.52 21.12
C ALA A 185 7.90 12.03 21.13
N GLN A 186 7.45 12.59 22.27
CA GLN A 186 7.26 14.03 22.47
C GLN A 186 8.56 14.82 22.22
N LEU A 187 9.69 14.30 22.72
CA LEU A 187 11.00 14.93 22.51
C LEU A 187 11.38 14.94 21.04
N LYS A 188 11.33 13.79 20.37
CA LYS A 188 11.67 13.66 18.95
C LYS A 188 10.76 14.48 18.04
N PHE A 189 9.46 14.57 18.36
CA PHE A 189 8.55 15.43 17.61
C PHE A 189 8.96 16.90 17.69
N ARG A 190 9.31 17.40 18.88
CA ARG A 190 9.80 18.78 19.06
C ARG A 190 11.13 19.03 18.34
N GLU A 191 12.03 18.07 18.35
CA GLU A 191 13.30 18.13 17.61
C GLU A 191 13.05 18.21 16.10
N TRP A 192 12.17 17.38 15.56
CA TRP A 192 11.77 17.40 14.16
C TRP A 192 11.11 18.75 13.78
N LEU A 193 10.26 19.31 14.62
CA LEU A 193 9.67 20.64 14.41
C LEU A 193 10.74 21.72 14.39
N ARG A 194 11.70 21.66 15.31
CA ARG A 194 12.82 22.61 15.35
C ARG A 194 13.66 22.53 14.06
N GLU A 195 13.93 21.34 13.61
CA GLU A 195 14.68 21.13 12.37
C GLU A 195 13.91 21.65 11.14
N LYS A 196 12.62 21.33 11.04
CA LYS A 196 11.75 21.75 9.94
C LYS A 196 11.54 23.26 9.87
N TYR A 197 11.31 23.91 10.99
CA TYR A 197 10.92 25.33 11.04
C TYR A 197 12.06 26.28 11.34
N GLY A 198 13.09 25.85 12.01
CA GLY A 198 14.21 26.67 12.49
C GLY A 198 13.83 27.62 13.61
N THR A 199 12.67 28.31 13.53
CA THR A 199 12.18 29.23 14.55
C THR A 199 10.71 28.99 14.91
N VAL A 200 10.38 29.20 16.17
CA VAL A 200 9.00 29.12 16.65
C VAL A 200 8.08 30.17 15.98
N ALA A 201 8.61 31.33 15.63
CA ALA A 201 7.86 32.35 14.89
C ALA A 201 7.41 31.85 13.49
N LYS A 202 8.26 31.10 12.79
CA LYS A 202 7.90 30.49 11.50
C LYS A 202 6.83 29.40 11.70
N LEU A 203 6.98 28.54 12.70
CA LEU A 203 5.98 27.53 13.05
C LEU A 203 4.62 28.18 13.34
N ASN A 204 4.61 29.23 14.19
CA ASN A 204 3.37 29.94 14.52
C ASN A 204 2.65 30.50 13.30
N ARG A 205 3.38 31.07 12.33
CA ARG A 205 2.79 31.55 11.08
C ARG A 205 2.22 30.40 10.24
N ASP A 206 2.99 29.32 10.09
CA ASP A 206 2.63 28.19 9.25
C ASP A 206 1.49 27.34 9.84
N TRP A 207 1.34 27.32 11.17
CA TRP A 207 0.21 26.67 11.88
C TRP A 207 -0.97 27.60 12.12
N GLY A 208 -0.83 28.93 11.87
CA GLY A 208 -1.88 29.90 12.14
C GLY A 208 -2.27 29.99 13.62
N THR A 209 -1.29 29.90 14.53
CA THR A 209 -1.50 29.73 15.98
C THR A 209 -2.10 30.94 16.69
N THR A 210 -2.25 32.10 16.02
CA THR A 210 -3.03 33.23 16.54
C THR A 210 -4.51 32.89 16.71
N PHE A 211 -4.99 31.89 15.92
CA PHE A 211 -6.34 31.39 16.08
C PHE A 211 -6.50 30.66 17.42
N TRP A 212 -7.49 31.06 18.19
CA TRP A 212 -7.76 30.59 19.56
C TRP A 212 -6.56 30.64 20.52
N SER A 213 -5.67 31.65 20.33
CA SER A 213 -4.55 31.92 21.27
C SER A 213 -3.58 30.73 21.45
N GLN A 214 -3.30 29.99 20.41
CA GLN A 214 -2.40 28.82 20.41
C GLN A 214 -0.91 29.18 20.23
N THR A 215 -0.56 30.48 20.24
CA THR A 215 0.80 30.95 19.94
C THR A 215 1.83 30.44 20.95
N TYR A 216 2.90 29.87 20.46
CA TYR A 216 4.04 29.38 21.24
C TYR A 216 5.19 30.38 21.26
N ASN A 217 5.93 30.44 22.37
CA ASN A 217 7.15 31.23 22.52
C ASN A 217 8.43 30.37 22.44
N ASP A 218 8.31 29.07 22.69
CA ASP A 218 9.39 28.11 22.66
C ASP A 218 8.90 26.73 22.17
N PHE A 219 9.75 25.96 21.47
CA PHE A 219 9.41 24.62 21.02
C PHE A 219 9.08 23.65 22.16
N GLY A 220 9.64 23.88 23.36
CA GLY A 220 9.35 23.07 24.55
C GLY A 220 7.92 23.16 25.04
N GLN A 221 7.18 24.22 24.68
CA GLN A 221 5.76 24.37 25.00
C GLN A 221 4.85 23.51 24.12
N ILE A 222 5.37 23.00 22.98
CA ILE A 222 4.58 22.25 22.01
C ILE A 222 4.39 20.83 22.53
N GLN A 223 3.15 20.38 22.58
CA GLN A 223 2.77 18.99 22.77
C GLN A 223 2.39 18.36 21.44
N MET A 224 2.53 17.04 21.31
CA MET A 224 1.97 16.33 20.18
C MET A 224 0.46 16.55 20.14
N PRO A 225 -0.11 16.98 18.98
CA PRO A 225 -1.55 17.19 18.86
C PRO A 225 -2.34 15.96 19.26
N ASN A 226 -3.31 16.12 20.16
CA ASN A 226 -4.06 15.02 20.72
C ASN A 226 -5.55 15.36 20.84
N GLN A 227 -6.40 14.66 20.09
CA GLN A 227 -7.85 14.89 20.08
C GLN A 227 -8.53 14.51 21.40
N HIS A 228 -7.97 13.59 22.17
CA HIS A 228 -8.53 13.15 23.45
C HIS A 228 -8.38 14.16 24.58
N GLU A 229 -7.44 15.10 24.44
CA GLU A 229 -7.15 16.09 25.48
C GLU A 229 -7.86 17.42 25.25
N LEU A 230 -8.58 17.57 24.14
CA LEU A 230 -9.19 18.85 23.75
C LEU A 230 -10.71 18.77 23.71
N VAL A 231 -11.36 19.83 24.19
CA VAL A 231 -12.82 19.98 24.15
C VAL A 231 -13.33 20.29 22.75
N ALA A 232 -12.50 20.93 21.92
CA ALA A 232 -12.79 21.27 20.54
C ALA A 232 -11.72 20.68 19.59
N GLY A 233 -11.91 20.86 18.29
CA GLY A 233 -11.03 20.30 17.28
C GLY A 233 -9.55 20.71 17.43
N VAL A 234 -8.67 19.83 17.05
CA VAL A 234 -7.22 20.03 17.01
C VAL A 234 -6.84 20.94 15.83
N ASN A 235 -5.76 21.71 15.97
CA ASN A 235 -5.18 22.48 14.88
C ASN A 235 -4.81 21.55 13.69
N PRO A 236 -5.42 21.71 12.50
CA PRO A 236 -5.22 20.77 11.38
C PRO A 236 -3.80 20.80 10.81
N HIS A 237 -3.10 21.92 10.92
CA HIS A 237 -1.71 22.06 10.47
C HIS A 237 -0.75 21.32 11.40
N ALA A 238 -1.02 21.37 12.71
CA ALA A 238 -0.28 20.59 13.70
C ALA A 238 -0.50 19.08 13.51
N MET A 239 -1.74 18.65 13.20
CA MET A 239 -2.06 17.25 12.89
C MET A 239 -1.37 16.76 11.62
N LEU A 240 -1.34 17.59 10.56
CA LEU A 240 -0.63 17.25 9.34
C LEU A 240 0.88 17.05 9.61
N ASP A 241 1.47 17.91 10.44
CA ASP A 241 2.87 17.77 10.81
C ASP A 241 3.12 16.60 11.76
N LEU A 242 2.17 16.25 12.62
CA LEU A 242 2.25 15.05 13.43
C LEU A 242 2.34 13.79 12.57
N HIS A 243 1.51 13.68 11.51
CA HIS A 243 1.55 12.56 10.58
C HIS A 243 2.85 12.51 9.78
N ARG A 244 3.34 13.66 9.29
CA ARG A 244 4.65 13.77 8.60
C ARG A 244 5.81 13.33 9.48
N TRP A 245 5.78 13.75 10.75
CA TRP A 245 6.77 13.31 11.72
C TRP A 245 6.71 11.79 11.92
N PHE A 246 5.51 11.23 12.11
CA PHE A 246 5.35 9.80 12.34
C PHE A 246 5.81 8.95 11.15
N GLU A 247 5.51 9.37 9.91
CA GLU A 247 6.08 8.73 8.71
C GLU A 247 7.62 8.74 8.73
N THR A 248 8.20 9.84 9.20
CA THR A 248 9.66 9.98 9.33
C THR A 248 10.20 9.08 10.43
N GLU A 249 9.53 9.00 11.58
CA GLU A 249 9.93 8.15 12.70
C GLU A 249 9.84 6.66 12.36
N ALA A 250 8.77 6.23 11.67
CA ALA A 250 8.65 4.86 11.19
C ALA A 250 9.77 4.49 10.20
N ALA A 251 10.05 5.37 9.23
CA ALA A 251 11.13 5.17 8.28
C ALA A 251 12.52 5.17 8.95
N ASP A 252 12.72 6.01 9.97
CA ASP A 252 13.96 6.04 10.75
C ASP A 252 14.16 4.74 11.56
N TYR A 253 13.08 4.19 12.10
CA TYR A 253 13.14 2.90 12.80
C TYR A 253 13.45 1.73 11.84
N ILE A 254 12.88 1.72 10.65
CA ILE A 254 13.24 0.75 9.60
C ILE A 254 14.72 0.90 9.20
N ARG A 255 15.17 2.12 8.92
CA ARG A 255 16.56 2.43 8.57
C ARG A 255 17.54 2.01 9.66
N PHE A 256 17.18 2.25 10.92
CA PHE A 256 17.97 1.83 12.06
C PHE A 256 18.21 0.31 12.05
N GLN A 257 17.16 -0.51 11.95
CA GLN A 257 17.31 -1.96 11.92
C GLN A 257 18.03 -2.44 10.63
N ALA A 258 17.71 -1.86 9.47
CA ALA A 258 18.42 -2.15 8.23
C ALA A 258 19.93 -1.90 8.38
N SER A 259 20.34 -0.79 9.02
CA SER A 259 21.75 -0.46 9.26
C SER A 259 22.45 -1.49 10.15
N VAL A 260 21.78 -1.99 11.18
CA VAL A 260 22.30 -3.05 12.05
C VAL A 260 22.48 -4.35 11.27
N LEU A 261 21.46 -4.76 10.50
CA LEU A 261 21.56 -5.95 9.63
C LEU A 261 22.74 -5.85 8.65
N ARG A 262 22.90 -4.70 7.98
CA ARG A 262 23.94 -4.47 6.96
C ARG A 262 25.38 -4.58 7.49
N ARG A 263 25.60 -4.58 8.79
CA ARG A 263 26.94 -4.86 9.37
C ARG A 263 27.42 -6.27 9.00
N ASN A 264 26.51 -7.25 8.97
CA ASN A 264 26.80 -8.67 8.75
C ASN A 264 26.15 -9.27 7.50
N VAL A 265 25.01 -8.70 7.04
CA VAL A 265 24.25 -9.16 5.89
C VAL A 265 24.72 -8.46 4.62
N LYS A 266 25.23 -9.22 3.63
CA LYS A 266 25.80 -8.66 2.38
C LYS A 266 25.07 -9.14 1.12
N ASP A 267 24.70 -10.41 1.06
CA ASP A 267 24.13 -11.06 -0.12
C ASP A 267 22.66 -11.47 0.03
N GLN A 268 22.05 -11.11 1.14
CA GLN A 268 20.64 -11.38 1.47
C GLN A 268 19.85 -10.07 1.37
N TRP A 269 18.64 -10.13 0.80
CA TRP A 269 17.78 -8.95 0.70
C TRP A 269 17.13 -8.59 2.03
N VAL A 270 16.72 -7.35 2.17
CA VAL A 270 16.04 -6.80 3.36
C VAL A 270 14.73 -6.13 2.93
N THR A 271 13.68 -6.41 3.67
CA THR A 271 12.35 -5.82 3.51
C THR A 271 11.66 -5.60 4.86
N THR A 272 10.45 -5.05 4.84
CA THR A 272 9.44 -5.12 5.92
C THR A 272 8.06 -5.28 5.28
N ASN A 273 7.09 -5.91 5.97
CA ASN A 273 5.73 -6.07 5.48
C ASN A 273 4.87 -4.87 5.88
N PHE A 274 4.69 -3.92 4.95
CA PHE A 274 3.80 -2.77 5.18
C PHE A 274 2.34 -3.20 5.24
N MET A 275 1.56 -2.58 6.13
CA MET A 275 0.11 -2.81 6.16
C MET A 275 -0.59 -2.06 5.02
N MET A 276 -1.35 -2.78 4.22
CA MET A 276 -2.10 -2.27 3.08
C MET A 276 -3.05 -1.11 3.44
N ASN A 277 -3.69 -1.19 4.60
CA ASN A 277 -4.71 -0.25 5.04
C ASN A 277 -4.17 0.90 5.91
N TYR A 278 -2.92 0.83 6.34
CA TYR A 278 -2.37 1.77 7.31
C TYR A 278 -1.60 2.91 6.63
N TYR A 279 -2.26 4.06 6.50
CA TYR A 279 -1.73 5.20 5.75
C TYR A 279 -0.72 6.08 6.52
N LEU A 280 -0.50 5.83 7.81
CA LEU A 280 0.46 6.62 8.61
C LEU A 280 1.91 6.14 8.47
N VAL A 281 2.15 4.96 7.89
CA VAL A 281 3.49 4.49 7.54
C VAL A 281 3.66 4.51 6.04
N ASN A 282 4.55 5.38 5.56
CA ASN A 282 4.75 5.64 4.14
C ASN A 282 5.88 4.79 3.56
N PRO A 283 5.60 3.74 2.76
CA PRO A 283 6.62 2.89 2.16
C PRO A 283 7.64 3.65 1.31
N ALA A 284 7.23 4.73 0.64
CA ALA A 284 8.13 5.52 -0.20
C ALA A 284 9.29 6.17 0.57
N ARG A 285 9.11 6.44 1.87
CA ARG A 285 10.20 6.97 2.72
C ARG A 285 11.29 5.94 3.03
N SER A 286 10.97 4.65 2.89
CA SER A 286 11.90 3.55 3.18
C SER A 286 12.48 2.88 1.92
N GLU A 287 12.10 3.33 0.72
CA GLU A 287 12.50 2.67 -0.55
C GLU A 287 14.02 2.59 -0.76
N LYS A 288 14.80 3.46 -0.11
CA LYS A 288 16.28 3.48 -0.20
C LYS A 288 16.96 2.59 0.84
N ASP A 289 16.27 2.23 1.90
CA ASP A 289 16.78 1.42 3.00
C ASP A 289 16.48 -0.06 2.81
N LEU A 290 15.51 -0.37 1.94
CA LEU A 290 15.04 -1.73 1.62
C LEU A 290 15.46 -2.16 0.20
N ASP A 291 15.75 -3.44 0.02
CA ASP A 291 16.10 -3.99 -1.30
C ASP A 291 14.89 -4.32 -2.14
N ILE A 292 13.81 -4.75 -1.50
CA ILE A 292 12.53 -5.11 -2.10
C ILE A 292 11.40 -4.56 -1.25
N MET A 293 10.23 -4.41 -1.85
CA MET A 293 9.05 -3.92 -1.14
C MET A 293 8.09 -5.07 -0.84
N SER A 294 7.51 -5.08 0.36
CA SER A 294 6.53 -6.10 0.70
C SER A 294 5.41 -5.56 1.59
N PHE A 295 4.31 -6.30 1.64
CA PHE A 295 3.15 -5.90 2.41
C PHE A 295 2.36 -7.10 2.92
N THR A 296 1.45 -6.83 3.84
CA THR A 296 0.48 -7.80 4.37
C THR A 296 -0.82 -7.72 3.58
N MET A 297 -1.25 -8.86 3.02
CA MET A 297 -2.41 -8.98 2.15
C MET A 297 -3.52 -9.80 2.81
N TYR A 298 -4.47 -9.11 3.47
CA TYR A 298 -5.68 -9.69 4.07
C TYR A 298 -6.93 -9.09 3.44
N PRO A 299 -7.37 -9.58 2.29
CA PRO A 299 -8.50 -8.98 1.55
C PRO A 299 -9.85 -9.13 2.26
N VAL A 300 -10.03 -10.17 3.08
CA VAL A 300 -11.25 -10.41 3.87
C VAL A 300 -10.97 -10.15 5.34
N SER A 301 -11.02 -8.89 5.75
CA SER A 301 -10.71 -8.42 7.11
C SER A 301 -11.62 -7.28 7.60
N GLY A 302 -12.84 -7.22 7.07
CA GLY A 302 -13.82 -6.19 7.46
C GLY A 302 -13.69 -4.86 6.71
N GLY A 303 -12.92 -4.80 5.63
CA GLY A 303 -12.77 -3.62 4.76
C GLY A 303 -13.93 -3.43 3.78
N LEU A 304 -13.72 -2.52 2.83
CA LEU A 304 -14.67 -2.24 1.75
C LEU A 304 -14.86 -3.48 0.86
N PHE A 305 -16.08 -3.75 0.48
CA PHE A 305 -16.42 -4.83 -0.46
C PHE A 305 -17.62 -4.45 -1.34
N ARG A 306 -17.74 -5.14 -2.47
CA ARG A 306 -18.83 -4.93 -3.45
C ARG A 306 -19.55 -6.24 -3.75
N GLY A 307 -20.86 -6.12 -4.04
CA GLY A 307 -21.74 -7.26 -4.33
C GLY A 307 -22.12 -8.08 -3.10
N ASP A 308 -23.05 -9.01 -3.28
CA ASP A 308 -23.66 -9.76 -2.18
C ASP A 308 -22.69 -10.67 -1.44
N GLN A 309 -21.72 -11.24 -2.15
CA GLN A 309 -20.70 -12.13 -1.57
C GLN A 309 -19.32 -11.47 -1.45
N GLY A 310 -19.22 -10.16 -1.71
CA GLY A 310 -17.97 -9.42 -1.63
C GLY A 310 -17.26 -9.54 -0.28
N PHE A 311 -18.01 -9.56 0.82
CA PHE A 311 -17.49 -9.75 2.19
C PHE A 311 -16.78 -11.10 2.41
N ARG A 312 -16.91 -12.06 1.49
CA ARG A 312 -16.24 -13.36 1.49
C ARG A 312 -15.10 -13.45 0.46
N ARG A 313 -15.07 -12.52 -0.50
CA ARG A 313 -14.03 -12.46 -1.55
C ARG A 313 -12.98 -11.41 -1.29
N GLY A 314 -13.36 -10.33 -0.61
CA GLY A 314 -12.48 -9.20 -0.32
C GLY A 314 -12.43 -8.16 -1.44
N ASP A 315 -11.66 -7.10 -1.21
CA ASP A 315 -11.49 -5.99 -2.14
C ASP A 315 -10.27 -6.18 -3.05
N LEU A 316 -10.52 -6.63 -4.28
CA LEU A 316 -9.48 -6.85 -5.27
C LEU A 316 -8.84 -5.53 -5.75
N ALA A 317 -9.59 -4.42 -5.77
CA ALA A 317 -9.06 -3.14 -6.20
C ALA A 317 -8.02 -2.61 -5.19
N HIS A 318 -8.28 -2.75 -3.91
CA HIS A 318 -7.35 -2.33 -2.86
C HIS A 318 -6.06 -3.16 -2.90
N VAL A 319 -6.17 -4.48 -3.02
CA VAL A 319 -5.02 -5.39 -3.21
C VAL A 319 -4.21 -4.95 -4.44
N SER A 320 -4.88 -4.74 -5.56
CA SER A 320 -4.24 -4.36 -6.82
C SER A 320 -3.56 -2.98 -6.75
N PHE A 321 -4.22 -2.01 -6.14
CA PHE A 321 -3.68 -0.67 -5.91
C PHE A 321 -2.38 -0.73 -5.10
N THR A 322 -2.34 -1.57 -4.05
CA THR A 322 -1.15 -1.74 -3.20
C THR A 322 0.01 -2.35 -3.98
N HIS A 323 -0.24 -3.39 -4.78
CA HIS A 323 0.78 -3.96 -5.68
C HIS A 323 1.33 -2.92 -6.65
N ASP A 324 0.45 -2.19 -7.36
CA ASP A 324 0.85 -1.18 -8.34
C ASP A 324 1.63 -0.02 -7.69
N PHE A 325 1.33 0.31 -6.42
CA PHE A 325 2.09 1.30 -5.65
C PHE A 325 3.48 0.79 -5.27
N LEU A 326 3.57 -0.37 -4.62
CA LEU A 326 4.85 -0.89 -4.15
C LEU A 326 5.80 -1.24 -5.30
N ARG A 327 5.27 -1.72 -6.44
CA ARG A 327 6.05 -1.96 -7.66
C ARG A 327 6.68 -0.66 -8.21
N SER A 328 6.11 0.50 -7.92
CA SER A 328 6.67 1.79 -8.35
C SER A 328 7.84 2.27 -7.51
N LEU A 329 8.12 1.61 -6.37
CA LEU A 329 9.13 2.01 -5.40
C LEU A 329 10.41 1.16 -5.50
N GLY A 330 11.52 1.76 -5.08
CA GLY A 330 12.81 1.08 -4.92
C GLY A 330 13.27 0.32 -6.17
N SER A 331 13.52 -0.95 -6.02
CA SER A 331 13.97 -1.85 -7.11
C SER A 331 12.86 -2.26 -8.09
N GLY A 332 11.61 -1.94 -7.81
CA GLY A 332 10.45 -2.43 -8.56
C GLY A 332 10.12 -3.91 -8.30
N ILE A 333 10.85 -4.57 -7.40
CA ILE A 333 10.53 -5.92 -6.93
C ILE A 333 9.62 -5.82 -5.72
N GLU A 334 8.46 -6.44 -5.82
CA GLU A 334 7.47 -6.45 -4.75
C GLU A 334 6.79 -7.81 -4.62
N GLY A 335 6.11 -8.01 -3.49
CA GLY A 335 5.24 -9.15 -3.26
C GLY A 335 4.63 -9.13 -1.87
N PRO A 336 3.52 -9.84 -1.65
CA PRO A 336 2.95 -9.96 -0.33
C PRO A 336 3.81 -10.89 0.53
N MET A 337 4.46 -10.32 1.56
CA MET A 337 5.22 -11.11 2.54
C MET A 337 4.29 -11.82 3.51
N GLU A 338 3.05 -11.38 3.62
CA GLU A 338 2.04 -12.07 4.39
C GLU A 338 0.73 -12.15 3.60
N VAL A 339 0.25 -13.37 3.35
CA VAL A 339 -0.99 -13.64 2.62
C VAL A 339 -1.98 -14.35 3.51
N GLN A 340 -3.21 -13.85 3.55
CA GLN A 340 -4.31 -14.46 4.28
C GLN A 340 -4.53 -15.92 3.89
N PRO A 341 -4.40 -16.87 4.83
CA PRO A 341 -4.45 -18.30 4.51
C PRO A 341 -5.86 -18.86 4.49
N GLY A 342 -6.82 -18.12 5.05
CA GLY A 342 -8.17 -18.61 5.26
C GLY A 342 -9.01 -17.64 6.09
N GLN A 343 -9.98 -18.18 6.80
CA GLN A 343 -10.78 -17.41 7.75
C GLN A 343 -9.89 -16.91 8.90
N VAL A 344 -9.90 -15.61 9.14
CA VAL A 344 -9.20 -14.99 10.29
C VAL A 344 -10.08 -15.01 11.54
N ASN A 345 -9.56 -14.51 12.68
CA ASN A 345 -10.31 -14.44 13.94
C ASN A 345 -10.29 -13.05 14.61
N TRP A 346 -9.53 -12.12 14.07
CA TRP A 346 -9.26 -10.82 14.69
C TRP A 346 -10.08 -9.65 14.09
N ALA A 347 -10.78 -9.86 12.96
CA ALA A 347 -11.67 -8.85 12.40
C ALA A 347 -13.01 -8.80 13.16
N GLN A 348 -13.77 -7.71 13.00
CA GLN A 348 -15.12 -7.60 13.58
C GLN A 348 -16.07 -8.70 13.10
N VAL A 349 -15.90 -9.11 11.83
CA VAL A 349 -16.64 -10.21 11.20
C VAL A 349 -15.65 -11.08 10.47
N ASN A 350 -15.63 -12.37 10.80
CA ASN A 350 -14.68 -13.36 10.26
C ASN A 350 -15.44 -14.42 9.44
N PRO A 351 -15.84 -14.12 8.21
CA PRO A 351 -16.66 -15.03 7.41
C PRO A 351 -15.82 -16.17 6.83
N LEU A 352 -16.47 -17.28 6.52
CA LEU A 352 -15.91 -18.31 5.66
C LEU A 352 -15.60 -17.70 4.29
N LEU A 353 -14.42 -17.98 3.76
CA LEU A 353 -14.01 -17.49 2.43
C LEU A 353 -14.84 -18.14 1.31
N TYR A 354 -15.03 -17.39 0.23
CA TYR A 354 -15.67 -17.92 -0.96
C TYR A 354 -14.73 -18.94 -1.64
N PRO A 355 -15.25 -20.09 -2.12
CA PRO A 355 -14.41 -21.09 -2.78
C PRO A 355 -13.65 -20.53 -4.00
N GLY A 356 -12.37 -20.87 -4.13
CA GLY A 356 -11.50 -20.39 -5.22
C GLY A 356 -10.83 -19.03 -4.97
N VAL A 357 -11.25 -18.30 -3.95
CA VAL A 357 -10.82 -16.91 -3.76
C VAL A 357 -9.35 -16.79 -3.37
N VAL A 358 -8.82 -17.74 -2.62
CA VAL A 358 -7.41 -17.74 -2.19
C VAL A 358 -6.49 -17.96 -3.40
N HIS A 359 -6.85 -18.91 -4.27
CA HIS A 359 -6.20 -19.08 -5.57
C HIS A 359 -6.29 -17.78 -6.40
N GLY A 360 -7.48 -17.16 -6.42
CA GLY A 360 -7.72 -15.87 -7.08
C GLY A 360 -6.80 -14.75 -6.59
N TRP A 361 -6.58 -14.61 -5.27
CA TRP A 361 -5.68 -13.60 -4.69
C TRP A 361 -4.23 -13.80 -5.12
N LEU A 362 -3.74 -15.03 -5.05
CA LEU A 362 -2.37 -15.36 -5.46
C LEU A 362 -2.15 -15.12 -6.96
N MET A 363 -3.12 -15.52 -7.79
CA MET A 363 -3.02 -15.32 -9.23
C MET A 363 -3.25 -13.83 -9.60
N ARG A 364 -3.93 -13.05 -8.75
CA ARG A 364 -3.98 -11.59 -8.88
C ARG A 364 -2.63 -10.96 -8.59
N ALA A 365 -1.97 -11.34 -7.50
CA ALA A 365 -0.60 -10.92 -7.21
C ALA A 365 0.35 -11.30 -8.36
N PHE A 366 0.22 -12.52 -8.88
CA PHE A 366 0.94 -12.94 -10.09
C PHE A 366 0.67 -11.98 -11.26
N ALA A 367 -0.58 -11.69 -11.58
CA ALA A 367 -0.96 -10.80 -12.70
C ALA A 367 -0.31 -9.42 -12.62
N LEU A 368 -0.19 -8.88 -11.41
CA LEU A 368 0.35 -7.54 -11.14
C LEU A 368 1.89 -7.48 -11.09
N GLY A 369 2.57 -8.61 -11.22
CA GLY A 369 4.01 -8.63 -11.29
C GLY A 369 4.73 -9.06 -10.01
N ALA A 370 4.00 -9.47 -8.96
CA ALA A 370 4.61 -9.95 -7.73
C ALA A 370 5.68 -11.02 -7.99
N ARG A 371 6.83 -10.87 -7.32
CA ARG A 371 7.98 -11.78 -7.48
C ARG A 371 8.03 -12.85 -6.41
N PHE A 372 7.31 -12.66 -5.33
CA PHE A 372 7.16 -13.62 -4.24
C PHE A 372 5.81 -13.46 -3.57
N ALA A 373 5.40 -14.49 -2.83
CA ALA A 373 4.30 -14.46 -1.89
C ALA A 373 4.65 -15.35 -0.70
N CYS A 374 4.26 -14.97 0.52
CA CYS A 374 4.48 -15.77 1.71
C CYS A 374 3.16 -15.94 2.47
N VAL A 375 2.80 -17.16 2.74
CA VAL A 375 1.48 -17.48 3.33
C VAL A 375 1.57 -17.48 4.85
N TYR A 376 0.71 -16.77 5.53
CA TYR A 376 0.58 -16.80 6.97
C TYR A 376 -0.54 -17.75 7.38
N ARG A 377 -0.30 -18.86 8.00
CA ARG A 377 0.91 -19.62 8.35
C ARG A 377 0.69 -21.10 8.01
N TYR A 378 1.72 -21.93 8.14
CA TYR A 378 1.63 -23.35 7.77
C TYR A 378 0.57 -24.09 8.57
N ARG A 379 0.61 -24.02 9.90
CA ARG A 379 -0.23 -24.83 10.79
C ARG A 379 -1.05 -23.97 11.75
N GLN A 380 -2.33 -24.33 11.96
CA GLN A 380 -3.22 -23.66 12.89
C GLN A 380 -2.71 -23.77 14.32
N PRO A 381 -2.58 -22.67 15.08
CA PRO A 381 -2.10 -22.70 16.46
C PRO A 381 -3.09 -23.40 17.37
N LEU A 382 -2.56 -24.06 18.42
CA LEU A 382 -3.35 -24.73 19.44
C LEU A 382 -3.55 -23.85 20.69
N ALA A 383 -2.87 -22.74 20.78
CA ALA A 383 -2.90 -21.78 21.88
C ALA A 383 -2.57 -20.37 21.40
N GLY A 384 -2.91 -19.37 22.17
CA GLY A 384 -2.71 -17.95 21.86
C GLY A 384 -3.92 -17.30 21.18
N ASP A 385 -3.80 -16.04 20.79
CA ASP A 385 -4.92 -15.24 20.31
C ASP A 385 -5.50 -15.71 18.96
N GLU A 386 -4.73 -16.47 18.17
CA GLU A 386 -5.11 -16.88 16.82
C GLU A 386 -5.72 -18.29 16.73
N LEU A 387 -6.36 -18.77 17.79
CA LEU A 387 -6.95 -20.11 17.86
C LEU A 387 -7.91 -20.45 16.72
N TYR A 388 -8.68 -19.48 16.25
CA TYR A 388 -9.63 -19.65 15.16
C TYR A 388 -9.10 -19.18 13.79
N HIS A 389 -7.83 -18.73 13.73
CA HIS A 389 -7.20 -18.31 12.48
C HIS A 389 -6.89 -19.57 11.64
N LYS A 390 -7.63 -19.77 10.55
CA LYS A 390 -7.42 -20.89 9.63
C LYS A 390 -6.11 -20.73 8.86
N THR A 391 -5.46 -21.84 8.61
CA THR A 391 -4.13 -21.90 8.01
C THR A 391 -4.08 -22.95 6.88
N LEU A 392 -2.88 -23.24 6.35
CA LEU A 392 -2.75 -24.21 5.24
C LEU A 392 -3.16 -25.62 5.65
N VAL A 393 -2.70 -26.07 6.82
CA VAL A 393 -3.05 -27.40 7.36
C VAL A 393 -3.82 -27.27 8.67
N GLU A 394 -4.67 -28.22 8.90
CA GLU A 394 -5.49 -28.32 10.12
C GLU A 394 -4.61 -28.52 11.38
N PRO A 395 -5.17 -28.45 12.58
CA PRO A 395 -4.42 -28.62 13.83
C PRO A 395 -3.58 -29.90 13.95
N ASP A 396 -3.90 -30.96 13.19
CA ASP A 396 -3.11 -32.21 13.14
C ASP A 396 -1.72 -32.02 12.48
N GLY A 397 -1.51 -30.90 11.77
CA GLY A 397 -0.25 -30.52 11.14
C GLY A 397 0.03 -31.18 9.79
N VAL A 398 -0.92 -31.92 9.22
CA VAL A 398 -0.74 -32.62 7.93
C VAL A 398 -1.93 -32.52 6.98
N THR A 399 -3.15 -32.46 7.48
CA THR A 399 -4.36 -32.41 6.65
C THR A 399 -4.53 -31.03 6.03
N LEU A 400 -4.53 -30.93 4.69
CA LEU A 400 -4.79 -29.68 4.01
C LEU A 400 -6.22 -29.20 4.23
N GLY A 401 -6.36 -27.99 4.77
CA GLY A 401 -7.62 -27.27 4.80
C GLY A 401 -8.08 -26.85 3.38
N PRO A 402 -9.31 -26.32 3.25
CA PRO A 402 -9.81 -25.86 1.95
C PRO A 402 -8.88 -24.86 1.25
N SER A 403 -8.47 -23.81 1.96
CA SER A 403 -7.54 -22.79 1.44
C SER A 403 -6.14 -23.37 1.14
N GLY A 404 -5.67 -24.34 1.93
CA GLY A 404 -4.41 -25.03 1.68
C GLY A 404 -4.38 -25.72 0.32
N LYS A 405 -5.51 -26.31 -0.10
CA LYS A 405 -5.65 -26.91 -1.43
C LYS A 405 -5.55 -25.87 -2.55
N GLU A 406 -6.16 -24.69 -2.34
CA GLU A 406 -6.10 -23.56 -3.28
C GLU A 406 -4.68 -23.00 -3.40
N PHE A 407 -3.91 -22.93 -2.31
CA PHE A 407 -2.49 -22.53 -2.34
C PHE A 407 -1.66 -23.52 -3.15
N VAL A 408 -1.84 -24.82 -2.94
CA VAL A 408 -1.13 -25.85 -3.72
C VAL A 408 -1.48 -25.74 -5.21
N GLN A 409 -2.74 -25.52 -5.54
CA GLN A 409 -3.16 -25.26 -6.92
C GLN A 409 -2.43 -24.05 -7.53
N ALA A 410 -2.36 -22.92 -6.79
CA ALA A 410 -1.65 -21.72 -7.27
C ALA A 410 -0.15 -21.99 -7.50
N ILE A 411 0.50 -22.73 -6.60
CA ILE A 411 1.90 -23.15 -6.75
C ILE A 411 2.09 -23.96 -8.04
N ASP A 412 1.22 -24.93 -8.30
CA ASP A 412 1.31 -25.77 -9.49
C ASP A 412 1.03 -24.99 -10.77
N ASP A 413 0.10 -24.03 -10.73
CA ASP A 413 -0.20 -23.18 -11.87
C ASP A 413 0.97 -22.22 -12.18
N VAL A 414 1.59 -21.61 -11.17
CA VAL A 414 2.82 -20.81 -11.36
C VAL A 414 3.95 -21.65 -11.96
N LYS A 415 4.15 -22.89 -11.50
CA LYS A 415 5.16 -23.80 -12.08
C LYS A 415 4.89 -24.12 -13.55
N LYS A 416 3.63 -24.36 -13.93
CA LYS A 416 3.24 -24.56 -15.36
C LYS A 416 3.56 -23.31 -16.19
N LEU A 417 3.27 -22.12 -15.67
CA LEU A 417 3.53 -20.86 -16.36
C LEU A 417 5.04 -20.57 -16.50
N ARG A 418 5.87 -20.93 -15.49
CA ARG A 418 7.35 -20.85 -15.60
C ARG A 418 7.89 -21.58 -16.82
N ALA A 419 7.38 -22.77 -17.13
CA ALA A 419 7.80 -23.56 -18.29
C ALA A 419 7.45 -22.89 -19.64
N LEU A 420 6.57 -21.90 -19.61
CA LEU A 420 6.06 -21.19 -20.78
C LEU A 420 6.50 -19.71 -20.79
N TYR A 421 7.33 -19.31 -19.84
CA TYR A 421 7.81 -17.95 -19.72
C TYR A 421 8.53 -17.48 -20.99
N GLN A 422 8.19 -16.28 -21.43
CA GLN A 422 8.82 -15.64 -22.58
C GLN A 422 9.48 -14.35 -22.13
N PRO A 423 10.82 -14.32 -22.03
CA PRO A 423 11.53 -13.10 -21.66
C PRO A 423 11.21 -12.00 -22.68
N ASN A 424 10.99 -10.79 -22.19
CA ASN A 424 10.73 -9.60 -22.99
C ASN A 424 9.51 -9.68 -23.91
N ALA A 425 8.48 -10.49 -23.58
CA ALA A 425 7.22 -10.48 -24.30
C ALA A 425 6.63 -9.06 -24.31
N PRO A 426 6.43 -8.44 -25.49
CA PRO A 426 5.97 -7.05 -25.54
C PRO A 426 4.53 -6.93 -25.04
N MET A 427 4.28 -5.85 -24.29
CA MET A 427 2.91 -5.50 -23.91
C MET A 427 2.11 -5.19 -25.21
N PRO A 428 0.88 -5.73 -25.35
CA PRO A 428 0.04 -5.44 -26.52
C PRO A 428 -0.17 -3.92 -26.69
N ALA A 429 -0.04 -3.44 -27.93
CA ALA A 429 -0.04 -2.00 -28.21
C ALA A 429 -1.31 -1.29 -27.75
N ASP A 430 -2.49 -1.88 -27.99
CA ASP A 430 -3.77 -1.31 -27.54
C ASP A 430 -3.88 -1.26 -26.00
N TYR A 431 -3.27 -2.20 -25.30
CA TYR A 431 -3.21 -2.20 -23.83
C TYR A 431 -2.23 -1.12 -23.33
N ALA A 432 -1.05 -1.06 -23.93
CA ALA A 432 -0.03 -0.07 -23.59
C ALA A 432 -0.49 1.38 -23.85
N ALA A 433 -1.33 1.60 -24.86
CA ALA A 433 -1.87 2.93 -25.18
C ALA A 433 -2.74 3.52 -24.05
N ARG A 434 -3.25 2.68 -23.14
CA ARG A 434 -4.04 3.10 -21.96
C ARG A 434 -3.18 3.22 -20.69
N LYS A 435 -1.86 3.09 -20.80
CA LYS A 435 -0.99 3.12 -19.60
C LYS A 435 -1.17 4.42 -18.82
N THR A 436 -1.45 4.29 -17.53
CA THR A 436 -1.85 5.39 -16.67
C THR A 436 -0.93 5.49 -15.45
N ALA A 437 -0.45 6.69 -15.16
CA ALA A 437 0.08 7.02 -13.85
C ALA A 437 -1.06 7.49 -12.94
N PHE A 438 -1.19 6.85 -11.79
CA PHE A 438 -2.08 7.28 -10.72
C PHE A 438 -1.21 7.92 -9.64
N LEU A 439 -1.32 9.24 -9.47
CA LEU A 439 -0.47 9.95 -8.51
C LEU A 439 -0.93 9.70 -7.08
N TYR A 440 0.00 9.38 -6.21
CA TYR A 440 -0.21 9.13 -4.81
C TYR A 440 0.54 10.15 -3.94
N ASN A 441 -0.17 10.75 -2.99
CA ASN A 441 0.41 11.66 -2.01
C ASN A 441 -0.15 11.40 -0.62
N PHE A 442 0.71 11.06 0.33
CA PHE A 442 0.34 10.73 1.71
C PHE A 442 -0.20 11.94 2.47
N ASP A 443 0.38 13.12 2.26
CA ASP A 443 -0.08 14.36 2.91
C ASP A 443 -1.53 14.66 2.56
N ASN A 444 -1.92 14.48 1.27
CA ASN A 444 -3.30 14.67 0.83
C ASN A 444 -4.25 13.72 1.53
N ARG A 445 -3.88 12.44 1.65
CA ARG A 445 -4.70 11.47 2.37
C ARG A 445 -4.84 11.85 3.84
N SER A 446 -3.73 12.15 4.51
CA SER A 446 -3.71 12.54 5.93
C SER A 446 -4.52 13.79 6.21
N ASP A 447 -4.39 14.84 5.39
CA ASP A 447 -5.12 16.10 5.57
C ASP A 447 -6.64 15.91 5.36
N MET A 448 -7.04 15.12 4.36
CA MET A 448 -8.45 14.83 4.11
C MET A 448 -9.08 13.95 5.19
N GLU A 449 -8.36 12.98 5.73
CA GLU A 449 -8.84 12.14 6.83
C GLU A 449 -8.98 12.93 8.15
N ASN A 450 -8.07 13.86 8.40
CA ASN A 450 -8.13 14.71 9.58
C ASN A 450 -9.22 15.79 9.53
N HIS A 451 -9.61 16.23 8.31
CA HIS A 451 -10.53 17.35 8.12
C HIS A 451 -11.52 17.04 6.97
N LYS A 452 -12.33 16.00 7.17
CA LYS A 452 -13.20 15.40 6.13
C LYS A 452 -14.25 16.34 5.56
N GLN A 453 -14.81 17.27 6.34
CA GLN A 453 -15.98 18.10 6.03
C GLN A 453 -17.31 17.34 5.93
N ASN A 454 -17.26 16.03 5.73
CA ASN A 454 -18.42 15.14 5.64
C ASN A 454 -18.04 13.77 6.21
N SER A 455 -18.85 13.21 7.11
CA SER A 455 -18.66 11.86 7.68
C SER A 455 -18.63 10.76 6.62
N ARG A 456 -19.31 10.99 5.49
CA ARG A 456 -19.38 10.04 4.35
C ARG A 456 -18.13 10.04 3.48
N TRP A 457 -17.23 11.03 3.63
CA TRP A 457 -16.01 11.06 2.84
C TRP A 457 -15.04 9.98 3.30
N ASP A 458 -14.62 9.14 2.37
CA ASP A 458 -13.53 8.18 2.51
C ASP A 458 -12.57 8.37 1.34
N THR A 459 -11.36 8.80 1.65
CA THR A 459 -10.35 9.12 0.63
C THR A 459 -9.92 7.89 -0.15
N MET A 460 -9.77 6.74 0.53
CA MET A 460 -9.37 5.50 -0.15
C MET A 460 -10.51 4.97 -1.03
N ASP A 461 -11.75 4.99 -0.57
CA ASP A 461 -12.90 4.60 -1.40
C ASP A 461 -12.98 5.47 -2.65
N HIS A 462 -12.83 6.80 -2.50
CA HIS A 462 -12.79 7.73 -3.65
C HIS A 462 -11.71 7.33 -4.67
N TRP A 463 -10.48 7.08 -4.22
CA TRP A 463 -9.39 6.68 -5.10
C TRP A 463 -9.64 5.32 -5.77
N LEU A 464 -10.18 4.36 -5.02
CA LEU A 464 -10.48 3.03 -5.54
C LEU A 464 -11.62 3.02 -6.58
N LYS A 465 -12.57 3.97 -6.54
CA LYS A 465 -13.56 4.16 -7.62
C LYS A 465 -12.87 4.43 -8.95
N TYR A 466 -11.91 5.35 -8.98
CA TYR A 466 -11.11 5.64 -10.19
C TYR A 466 -10.23 4.46 -10.58
N TYR A 467 -9.60 3.80 -9.62
CA TYR A 467 -8.77 2.63 -9.90
C TYR A 467 -9.58 1.49 -10.52
N ARG A 468 -10.76 1.16 -9.98
CA ARG A 468 -11.69 0.18 -10.57
C ARG A 468 -12.14 0.59 -11.97
N GLY A 469 -12.45 1.87 -12.15
CA GLY A 469 -12.80 2.42 -13.46
C GLY A 469 -11.68 2.25 -14.49
N LEU A 470 -10.42 2.49 -14.12
CA LEU A 470 -9.27 2.24 -14.98
C LEU A 470 -9.12 0.76 -15.33
N LYS A 471 -9.30 -0.14 -14.35
CA LYS A 471 -9.24 -1.59 -14.61
C LYS A 471 -10.40 -2.06 -15.47
N SER A 472 -11.60 -1.46 -15.38
CA SER A 472 -12.74 -1.81 -16.23
C SER A 472 -12.55 -1.47 -17.70
N ILE A 473 -11.72 -0.49 -18.04
CA ILE A 473 -11.31 -0.18 -19.41
C ILE A 473 -10.02 -0.90 -19.82
N MET A 474 -9.51 -1.82 -19.01
CA MET A 474 -8.25 -2.54 -19.20
C MET A 474 -7.06 -1.58 -19.35
N ALA A 475 -6.94 -0.59 -18.48
CA ALA A 475 -5.76 0.27 -18.42
C ALA A 475 -4.69 -0.34 -17.50
N PRO A 476 -3.44 -0.52 -17.96
CA PRO A 476 -2.33 -0.79 -17.06
C PRO A 476 -2.08 0.45 -16.19
N VAL A 477 -1.99 0.26 -14.89
CA VAL A 477 -1.83 1.34 -13.92
C VAL A 477 -0.51 1.17 -13.17
N ASP A 478 0.22 2.28 -13.04
CA ASP A 478 1.29 2.41 -12.05
C ASP A 478 0.85 3.48 -11.04
N VAL A 479 0.73 3.12 -9.77
CA VAL A 479 0.48 4.08 -8.69
C VAL A 479 1.82 4.63 -8.24
N ILE A 480 2.07 5.91 -8.46
CA ILE A 480 3.40 6.51 -8.26
C ILE A 480 3.37 7.71 -7.31
N PRO A 481 4.39 7.91 -6.46
CA PRO A 481 4.58 9.18 -5.78
C PRO A 481 4.63 10.35 -6.76
N GLU A 482 4.13 11.51 -6.33
CA GLU A 482 4.02 12.68 -7.21
C GLU A 482 5.36 13.27 -7.67
N ASP A 483 6.44 12.98 -6.97
CA ASP A 483 7.81 13.41 -7.31
C ASP A 483 8.47 12.56 -8.40
N LYS A 484 7.93 11.36 -8.68
CA LYS A 484 8.40 10.53 -9.80
C LYS A 484 8.02 11.15 -11.15
N ASP A 485 8.74 10.71 -12.19
CA ASP A 485 8.46 11.16 -13.56
C ASP A 485 7.20 10.51 -14.11
N PHE A 486 6.16 11.34 -14.30
CA PHE A 486 4.91 10.94 -14.96
C PHE A 486 4.84 11.39 -16.44
N GLY A 487 5.83 12.11 -16.96
CA GLY A 487 5.83 12.63 -18.33
C GLY A 487 5.79 11.58 -19.45
N LYS A 488 6.17 10.35 -19.12
CA LYS A 488 6.18 9.19 -20.03
C LYS A 488 4.82 8.47 -20.18
N TYR A 489 3.83 8.84 -19.38
CA TYR A 489 2.51 8.20 -19.42
C TYR A 489 1.57 8.97 -20.33
N PRO A 490 0.77 8.28 -21.19
CA PRO A 490 -0.25 8.95 -21.97
C PRO A 490 -1.38 9.55 -21.13
N PHE A 491 -1.65 8.94 -19.96
CA PHE A 491 -2.67 9.38 -19.03
C PHE A 491 -2.10 9.53 -17.60
N VAL A 492 -2.54 10.59 -16.92
CA VAL A 492 -2.24 10.82 -15.49
C VAL A 492 -3.55 11.09 -14.77
N VAL A 493 -3.77 10.36 -13.67
CA VAL A 493 -4.86 10.62 -12.71
C VAL A 493 -4.25 11.24 -11.46
N ALA A 494 -4.71 12.44 -11.10
CA ALA A 494 -4.34 13.17 -9.90
C ALA A 494 -5.58 13.30 -8.99
N PRO A 495 -5.89 12.28 -8.18
CA PRO A 495 -7.15 12.22 -7.45
C PRO A 495 -7.08 13.07 -6.18
N SER A 496 -8.07 13.93 -5.99
CA SER A 496 -8.25 14.75 -4.76
C SER A 496 -6.96 15.43 -4.28
N TYR A 497 -6.28 16.12 -5.20
CA TYR A 497 -5.04 16.86 -4.87
C TYR A 497 -5.36 18.15 -4.11
N GLN A 498 -5.90 18.01 -2.91
CA GLN A 498 -6.29 19.10 -2.03
C GLN A 498 -5.09 19.99 -1.66
N LEU A 499 -3.97 19.37 -1.27
CA LEU A 499 -2.69 20.01 -1.04
C LEU A 499 -1.89 20.05 -2.36
N ILE A 500 -1.66 21.22 -2.88
CA ILE A 500 -0.90 21.40 -4.13
C ILE A 500 -0.02 22.66 -4.03
N ASP A 501 1.07 22.71 -4.78
CA ASP A 501 1.92 23.88 -4.91
C ASP A 501 2.08 24.30 -6.37
N GLN A 502 2.69 25.46 -6.58
CA GLN A 502 2.93 26.01 -7.91
C GLN A 502 3.89 25.15 -8.75
N GLU A 503 4.80 24.41 -8.08
CA GLU A 503 5.73 23.51 -8.76
C GLU A 503 4.97 22.35 -9.40
N LEU A 504 4.12 21.65 -8.65
CA LEU A 504 3.31 20.54 -9.17
C LEU A 504 2.32 21.04 -10.22
N ILE A 505 1.64 22.18 -9.99
CA ILE A 505 0.75 22.79 -11.00
C ILE A 505 1.54 23.04 -12.31
N GLY A 506 2.74 23.58 -12.22
CA GLY A 506 3.60 23.81 -13.38
C GLY A 506 4.04 22.51 -14.07
N ARG A 507 4.33 21.45 -13.33
CA ARG A 507 4.65 20.12 -13.90
C ARG A 507 3.46 19.52 -14.62
N LEU A 508 2.28 19.53 -14.01
CA LEU A 508 1.03 19.05 -14.61
C LEU A 508 0.65 19.86 -15.86
N THR A 509 0.79 21.19 -15.79
CA THR A 509 0.53 22.08 -16.95
C THR A 509 1.44 21.74 -18.13
N ARG A 510 2.76 21.61 -17.90
CA ARG A 510 3.72 21.22 -18.95
C ARG A 510 3.43 19.84 -19.52
N TYR A 511 3.06 18.87 -18.67
CA TYR A 511 2.67 17.54 -19.11
C TYR A 511 1.51 17.60 -20.12
N VAL A 512 0.46 18.35 -19.80
CA VAL A 512 -0.70 18.51 -20.68
C VAL A 512 -0.33 19.27 -21.94
N GLN A 513 0.38 20.41 -21.83
CA GLN A 513 0.81 21.19 -22.98
C GLN A 513 1.63 20.37 -24.00
N ASN A 514 2.36 19.37 -23.56
CA ASN A 514 3.14 18.45 -24.38
C ASN A 514 2.33 17.31 -25.00
N GLY A 515 1.02 17.19 -24.68
CA GLY A 515 0.12 16.22 -25.31
C GLY A 515 -0.43 15.15 -24.35
N GLY A 516 -0.10 15.20 -23.07
CA GLY A 516 -0.65 14.29 -22.07
C GLY A 516 -2.14 14.55 -21.76
N THR A 517 -2.85 13.53 -21.31
CA THR A 517 -4.23 13.67 -20.80
C THR A 517 -4.21 13.55 -19.29
N LEU A 518 -4.61 14.64 -18.60
CA LEU A 518 -4.70 14.72 -17.14
C LEU A 518 -6.14 14.58 -16.70
N ILE A 519 -6.37 13.75 -15.66
CA ILE A 519 -7.65 13.62 -14.97
C ILE A 519 -7.44 14.09 -13.53
N MET A 520 -8.06 15.19 -13.14
CA MET A 520 -8.12 15.66 -11.76
C MET A 520 -9.51 15.42 -11.18
N THR A 521 -9.60 15.27 -9.89
CA THR A 521 -10.89 14.95 -9.26
C THR A 521 -11.28 15.94 -8.17
N SER A 522 -12.47 15.82 -7.66
CA SER A 522 -13.03 16.67 -6.62
C SER A 522 -12.05 16.89 -5.44
N ARG A 523 -12.22 18.02 -4.75
CA ARG A 523 -11.35 18.47 -3.64
C ARG A 523 -9.92 18.89 -4.07
N SER A 524 -9.59 19.02 -5.33
CA SER A 524 -8.26 19.44 -5.77
C SER A 524 -8.05 20.97 -5.66
N GLY A 525 -6.81 21.41 -5.39
CA GLY A 525 -6.38 22.81 -5.49
C GLY A 525 -6.74 23.72 -4.32
N GLN A 526 -7.28 23.20 -3.23
CA GLN A 526 -7.87 24.00 -2.16
C GLN A 526 -6.83 24.61 -1.20
N LYS A 527 -5.74 23.92 -0.95
CA LYS A 527 -4.75 24.26 0.08
C LYS A 527 -3.33 24.24 -0.46
N ASP A 528 -2.45 25.00 0.17
CA ASP A 528 -1.01 24.87 -0.03
C ASP A 528 -0.41 23.70 0.75
N ARG A 529 0.91 23.47 0.61
CA ARG A 529 1.61 22.38 1.28
C ARG A 529 1.67 22.50 2.82
N ARG A 530 1.28 23.63 3.38
CA ARG A 530 1.15 23.83 4.84
C ARG A 530 -0.23 23.41 5.35
N GLY A 531 -1.15 23.06 4.44
CA GLY A 531 -2.55 22.79 4.74
C GLY A 531 -3.40 24.06 4.90
N GLN A 532 -2.85 25.24 4.59
CA GLN A 532 -3.58 26.51 4.60
C GLN A 532 -4.35 26.69 3.30
N LEU A 533 -5.52 27.27 3.38
CA LEU A 533 -6.24 27.74 2.18
C LEU A 533 -5.39 28.80 1.46
N TRP A 534 -5.46 28.80 0.13
CA TRP A 534 -4.85 29.89 -0.65
C TRP A 534 -5.53 31.21 -0.34
N GLU A 535 -4.74 32.28 -0.21
CA GLU A 535 -5.25 33.66 -0.16
C GLU A 535 -5.73 34.07 -1.57
N ALA A 536 -6.79 33.41 -2.03
CA ALA A 536 -7.33 33.51 -3.39
C ALA A 536 -8.79 33.01 -3.38
N LEU A 537 -9.47 33.01 -4.54
CA LEU A 537 -10.75 32.33 -4.66
C LEU A 537 -10.57 30.82 -4.43
N TRP A 538 -11.63 30.14 -4.01
CA TRP A 538 -11.60 28.71 -3.70
C TRP A 538 -11.00 27.92 -4.87
N ALA A 539 -9.92 27.16 -4.61
CA ALA A 539 -9.18 26.37 -5.58
C ALA A 539 -8.65 27.16 -6.83
N GLN A 540 -8.59 28.48 -6.79
CA GLN A 540 -8.18 29.33 -7.92
C GLN A 540 -6.84 28.95 -8.55
N PRO A 541 -5.81 28.47 -7.81
CA PRO A 541 -4.53 28.11 -8.41
C PRO A 541 -4.59 27.09 -9.54
N ILE A 542 -5.65 26.24 -9.60
CA ILE A 542 -5.81 25.24 -10.67
C ILE A 542 -6.78 25.66 -11.79
N TYR A 543 -7.42 26.84 -11.72
CA TYR A 543 -8.44 27.25 -12.70
C TYR A 543 -7.94 27.25 -14.15
N ASP A 544 -6.72 27.76 -14.38
CA ASP A 544 -6.14 27.83 -15.74
C ASP A 544 -5.79 26.43 -16.26
N LEU A 545 -5.41 25.52 -15.36
CA LEU A 545 -5.11 24.14 -15.71
C LEU A 545 -6.38 23.35 -16.08
N ILE A 546 -7.45 23.48 -15.29
CA ILE A 546 -8.68 22.71 -15.50
C ILE A 546 -9.70 23.39 -16.44
N GLY A 547 -9.45 24.65 -16.84
CA GLY A 547 -10.34 25.43 -17.70
C GLY A 547 -11.69 25.75 -17.06
N ALA A 548 -11.79 25.79 -15.75
CA ALA A 548 -13.03 26.07 -15.04
C ALA A 548 -12.76 26.75 -13.69
N ALA A 549 -13.71 27.54 -13.19
CA ALA A 549 -13.74 27.98 -11.80
C ALA A 549 -14.51 26.98 -10.93
N ILE A 550 -14.19 26.95 -9.64
CA ILE A 550 -14.87 26.15 -8.61
C ILE A 550 -15.34 27.11 -7.52
N PRO A 551 -16.42 27.86 -7.72
CA PRO A 551 -16.84 28.88 -6.75
C PRO A 551 -17.35 28.28 -5.44
N ARG A 552 -17.89 27.06 -5.47
CA ARG A 552 -18.52 26.40 -4.33
C ARG A 552 -18.42 24.88 -4.44
N TYR A 553 -18.61 24.22 -3.30
CA TYR A 553 -18.86 22.77 -3.21
C TYR A 553 -20.13 22.52 -2.42
N ASP A 554 -20.69 21.33 -2.54
CA ASP A 554 -21.78 20.84 -1.71
C ASP A 554 -21.52 19.45 -1.15
N VAL A 555 -22.07 19.18 0.01
CA VAL A 555 -22.04 17.89 0.72
C VAL A 555 -23.43 17.59 1.25
N LEU A 556 -23.85 16.34 1.20
CA LEU A 556 -25.20 15.96 1.60
C LEU A 556 -25.16 15.18 2.92
N PRO A 557 -26.15 15.36 3.80
CA PRO A 557 -26.23 14.60 5.04
C PRO A 557 -26.46 13.12 4.79
N ASP A 558 -26.21 12.30 5.79
CA ASP A 558 -26.43 10.86 5.74
C ASP A 558 -27.86 10.54 5.34
N GLY A 559 -28.03 9.54 4.47
CA GLY A 559 -29.32 9.13 3.92
C GLY A 559 -29.90 10.04 2.82
N ARG A 560 -29.22 11.15 2.48
CA ARG A 560 -29.60 12.02 1.35
C ARG A 560 -28.62 11.83 0.20
N ASN A 561 -29.17 11.67 -1.00
CA ASN A 561 -28.40 11.60 -2.24
C ASN A 561 -28.98 12.57 -3.25
N ALA A 562 -28.15 13.01 -4.17
CA ALA A 562 -28.52 13.81 -5.32
C ALA A 562 -28.06 13.11 -6.61
N THR A 563 -28.46 13.66 -7.75
CA THR A 563 -28.26 13.04 -9.05
C THR A 563 -27.31 13.84 -9.90
N VAL A 564 -26.35 13.16 -10.53
CA VAL A 564 -25.52 13.68 -11.62
C VAL A 564 -25.87 12.94 -12.92
N THR A 565 -25.96 13.66 -14.03
CA THR A 565 -26.30 13.09 -15.34
C THR A 565 -25.21 13.40 -16.35
N THR A 566 -24.77 12.38 -17.09
CA THR A 566 -23.77 12.50 -18.17
C THR A 566 -24.39 13.14 -19.43
N GLY A 567 -23.55 13.61 -20.34
CA GLY A 567 -24.00 14.10 -21.64
C GLY A 567 -24.76 13.07 -22.48
N ALA A 568 -24.55 11.77 -22.24
CA ALA A 568 -25.27 10.66 -22.86
C ALA A 568 -26.64 10.35 -22.18
N GLY A 569 -27.00 11.09 -21.12
CA GLY A 569 -28.28 10.93 -20.41
C GLY A 569 -28.30 9.87 -19.33
N LYS A 570 -27.19 9.21 -19.02
CA LYS A 570 -27.10 8.29 -17.88
C LYS A 570 -27.04 9.06 -16.56
N SER A 571 -27.75 8.59 -15.54
CA SER A 571 -27.86 9.24 -14.24
C SER A 571 -27.29 8.36 -13.13
N TYR A 572 -26.59 9.00 -12.18
CA TYR A 572 -25.91 8.36 -11.03
C TYR A 572 -26.18 9.13 -9.75
N GLN A 573 -26.10 8.44 -8.62
CA GLN A 573 -26.27 9.04 -7.31
C GLN A 573 -24.94 9.47 -6.72
N TRP A 574 -24.95 10.59 -6.00
CA TRP A 574 -23.80 11.10 -5.27
C TRP A 574 -24.21 11.68 -3.92
N GLY A 575 -23.28 11.95 -3.01
CA GLY A 575 -23.64 12.52 -1.70
C GLY A 575 -22.48 12.99 -0.84
N ALA A 576 -21.29 12.41 -0.99
CA ALA A 576 -20.17 12.76 -0.12
C ALA A 576 -19.54 14.11 -0.47
N TRP A 577 -19.39 14.42 -1.78
CA TRP A 577 -18.79 15.66 -2.26
C TRP A 577 -19.21 15.99 -3.70
N GLY A 578 -19.46 17.29 -3.96
CA GLY A 578 -19.70 17.80 -5.30
C GLY A 578 -19.15 19.22 -5.45
N ASP A 579 -18.12 19.41 -6.29
CA ASP A 579 -17.64 20.73 -6.71
C ASP A 579 -18.56 21.29 -7.81
N LEU A 580 -19.05 22.52 -7.64
CA LEU A 580 -19.89 23.19 -8.63
C LEU A 580 -18.98 23.93 -9.60
N LEU A 581 -18.97 23.51 -10.86
CA LEU A 581 -18.03 24.02 -11.86
C LEU A 581 -18.65 25.11 -12.73
N GLU A 582 -17.88 26.16 -12.98
CA GLU A 582 -18.18 27.20 -13.98
C GLU A 582 -17.15 27.08 -15.13
N PRO A 583 -17.49 26.39 -16.22
CA PRO A 583 -16.59 26.21 -17.36
C PRO A 583 -16.24 27.55 -17.98
N ARG A 584 -14.97 27.75 -18.33
CA ARG A 584 -14.49 28.92 -19.11
C ARG A 584 -14.73 28.72 -20.59
N PRO A 585 -14.69 29.79 -21.40
CA PRO A 585 -14.82 29.68 -22.86
C PRO A 585 -13.86 28.62 -23.43
N GLY A 586 -14.40 27.73 -24.28
CA GLY A 586 -13.65 26.63 -24.90
C GLY A 586 -13.57 25.35 -24.03
N THR A 587 -14.13 25.35 -22.84
CA THR A 587 -14.22 24.13 -21.99
C THR A 587 -15.58 23.45 -22.14
N GLU A 588 -15.58 22.18 -22.50
CA GLU A 588 -16.79 21.37 -22.69
C GLU A 588 -17.29 20.81 -21.34
N THR A 589 -18.60 20.69 -21.17
CA THR A 589 -19.24 20.04 -20.02
C THR A 589 -19.62 18.60 -20.38
N LEU A 590 -19.09 17.60 -19.67
CA LEU A 590 -19.37 16.18 -19.90
C LEU A 590 -20.49 15.63 -19.02
N ALA A 591 -20.71 16.20 -17.82
CA ALA A 591 -21.82 15.84 -16.93
C ALA A 591 -22.29 17.06 -16.14
N LYS A 592 -23.55 17.01 -15.69
CA LYS A 592 -24.22 18.10 -14.96
C LYS A 592 -24.96 17.54 -13.74
N TYR A 593 -25.10 18.37 -12.71
CA TYR A 593 -26.02 18.11 -11.61
C TYR A 593 -27.47 18.14 -12.13
N ALA A 594 -28.26 17.12 -11.80
CA ALA A 594 -29.60 16.94 -12.35
C ALA A 594 -30.73 17.43 -11.43
N ASP A 595 -30.42 17.67 -10.17
CA ASP A 595 -31.32 18.12 -9.13
C ASP A 595 -30.69 19.17 -8.22
N GLN A 596 -31.28 19.43 -7.08
CA GLN A 596 -30.95 20.52 -6.15
C GLN A 596 -31.16 21.92 -6.77
N PHE A 597 -30.94 22.97 -5.98
CA PHE A 597 -31.12 24.36 -6.45
C PHE A 597 -30.08 24.80 -7.50
N TYR A 598 -28.99 24.05 -7.65
CA TYR A 598 -27.93 24.27 -8.64
C TYR A 598 -28.06 23.31 -9.85
N LYS A 599 -29.22 22.73 -10.08
CA LYS A 599 -29.50 21.91 -11.27
C LYS A 599 -29.00 22.58 -12.56
N GLY A 600 -28.32 21.81 -13.39
CA GLY A 600 -27.74 22.28 -14.66
C GLY A 600 -26.31 22.78 -14.57
N THR A 601 -25.77 23.00 -13.37
CA THR A 601 -24.34 23.33 -13.17
C THR A 601 -23.46 22.16 -13.60
N ALA A 602 -22.30 22.47 -14.19
CA ALA A 602 -21.35 21.45 -14.62
C ALA A 602 -20.76 20.69 -13.42
N ALA A 603 -20.68 19.36 -13.56
CA ALA A 603 -20.06 18.45 -12.60
C ALA A 603 -18.76 17.83 -13.15
N VAL A 604 -18.63 17.76 -14.49
CA VAL A 604 -17.42 17.28 -15.16
C VAL A 604 -17.12 18.17 -16.36
N THR A 605 -15.85 18.54 -16.51
CA THR A 605 -15.36 19.37 -17.62
C THR A 605 -14.27 18.66 -18.40
N TRP A 606 -14.13 19.09 -19.68
CA TRP A 606 -13.05 18.68 -20.59
C TRP A 606 -12.46 19.92 -21.24
N HIS A 607 -11.20 20.17 -20.97
CA HIS A 607 -10.49 21.38 -21.38
C HIS A 607 -9.27 21.04 -22.24
N ALA A 608 -9.12 21.72 -23.37
CA ALA A 608 -7.92 21.63 -24.21
C ALA A 608 -6.86 22.62 -23.72
N LEU A 609 -5.64 22.13 -23.48
CA LEU A 609 -4.52 22.94 -23.03
C LEU A 609 -3.24 22.56 -23.78
N GLY A 610 -2.78 23.42 -24.67
CA GLY A 610 -1.66 23.12 -25.57
C GLY A 610 -1.99 21.98 -26.53
N LYS A 611 -1.23 20.88 -26.48
CA LYS A 611 -1.45 19.69 -27.33
C LYS A 611 -2.28 18.61 -26.64
N GLY A 612 -2.53 18.73 -25.35
CA GLY A 612 -3.22 17.74 -24.54
C GLY A 612 -4.53 18.25 -23.95
N HIS A 613 -5.05 17.52 -22.98
CA HIS A 613 -6.36 17.80 -22.40
C HIS A 613 -6.37 17.57 -20.89
N VAL A 614 -7.27 18.28 -20.21
CA VAL A 614 -7.57 18.07 -18.80
C VAL A 614 -9.05 17.76 -18.63
N ALA A 615 -9.35 16.65 -17.94
CA ALA A 615 -10.66 16.40 -17.40
C ALA A 615 -10.67 16.73 -15.91
N TYR A 616 -11.71 17.45 -15.45
CA TYR A 616 -11.96 17.62 -14.02
C TYR A 616 -13.29 16.96 -13.66
N ILE A 617 -13.24 15.95 -12.77
CA ILE A 617 -14.42 15.22 -12.29
C ILE A 617 -14.73 15.73 -10.89
N GLY A 618 -15.67 16.67 -10.77
CA GLY A 618 -15.93 17.41 -9.54
C GLY A 618 -16.87 16.69 -8.55
N VAL A 619 -17.32 15.46 -8.83
CA VAL A 619 -18.30 14.78 -8.01
C VAL A 619 -17.83 13.39 -7.59
N ASP A 620 -18.11 13.00 -6.34
CA ASP A 620 -17.87 11.66 -5.79
C ASP A 620 -19.17 10.85 -5.81
N SER A 621 -19.28 9.87 -6.71
CA SER A 621 -20.47 9.03 -6.85
C SER A 621 -20.52 7.94 -5.78
N LEU A 622 -21.70 7.31 -5.58
CA LEU A 622 -21.86 6.28 -4.57
C LEU A 622 -21.21 4.94 -4.96
N GLY A 623 -21.30 4.57 -6.21
CA GLY A 623 -20.97 3.20 -6.63
C GLY A 623 -19.65 3.04 -7.39
N GLY A 624 -19.15 4.10 -8.01
CA GLY A 624 -17.98 4.06 -8.90
C GLY A 624 -18.27 3.80 -10.37
N GLU A 625 -19.52 3.48 -10.72
CA GLU A 625 -19.97 3.30 -12.12
C GLU A 625 -19.92 4.61 -12.90
N PHE A 626 -20.15 5.74 -12.26
CA PHE A 626 -20.01 7.06 -12.85
C PHE A 626 -18.56 7.34 -13.22
N GLU A 627 -17.64 7.10 -12.31
CA GLU A 627 -16.20 7.27 -12.52
C GLU A 627 -15.71 6.39 -13.68
N ALA A 628 -16.18 5.14 -13.75
CA ALA A 628 -15.85 4.22 -14.84
C ALA A 628 -16.37 4.71 -16.20
N ASP A 629 -17.63 5.18 -16.28
CA ASP A 629 -18.20 5.73 -17.50
C ASP A 629 -17.47 7.03 -17.92
N MET A 630 -17.12 7.92 -16.98
CA MET A 630 -16.36 9.13 -17.27
C MET A 630 -14.95 8.82 -17.77
N LEU A 631 -14.24 7.91 -17.13
CA LEU A 631 -12.91 7.46 -17.56
C LEU A 631 -12.97 6.89 -18.97
N LYS A 632 -13.94 6.01 -19.25
CA LYS A 632 -14.13 5.48 -20.60
C LYS A 632 -14.31 6.58 -21.63
N GLN A 633 -15.22 7.51 -21.38
CA GLN A 633 -15.48 8.64 -22.28
C GLN A 633 -14.22 9.51 -22.48
N ILE A 634 -13.46 9.79 -21.42
CA ILE A 634 -12.24 10.61 -21.47
C ILE A 634 -11.18 9.93 -22.34
N TYR A 635 -10.94 8.62 -22.17
CA TYR A 635 -9.97 7.87 -22.96
C TYR A 635 -10.37 7.79 -24.44
N GLU A 636 -11.65 7.57 -24.72
CA GLU A 636 -12.18 7.57 -26.10
C GLU A 636 -12.08 8.95 -26.75
N LYS A 637 -12.37 10.05 -26.02
CA LYS A 637 -12.16 11.43 -26.48
C LYS A 637 -10.68 11.74 -26.74
N ALA A 638 -9.77 11.15 -25.99
CA ALA A 638 -8.32 11.22 -26.23
C ALA A 638 -7.85 10.34 -27.42
N GLY A 639 -8.77 9.66 -28.13
CA GLY A 639 -8.47 8.85 -29.29
C GLY A 639 -8.00 7.42 -29.00
N VAL A 640 -8.18 6.93 -27.77
CA VAL A 640 -7.72 5.60 -27.36
C VAL A 640 -8.90 4.64 -27.24
N LYS A 641 -8.79 3.47 -27.89
CA LYS A 641 -9.79 2.41 -27.79
C LYS A 641 -9.81 1.81 -26.40
N THR A 642 -11.00 1.66 -25.81
CA THR A 642 -11.22 1.12 -24.47
C THR A 642 -11.91 -0.25 -24.49
N ALA A 643 -11.79 -1.00 -23.40
CA ALA A 643 -12.66 -2.12 -23.08
C ALA A 643 -13.88 -1.64 -22.26
N SER A 644 -14.80 -2.54 -21.95
CA SER A 644 -15.93 -2.34 -21.05
C SER A 644 -16.14 -3.60 -20.24
N LEU A 645 -15.37 -3.74 -19.17
CA LEU A 645 -15.51 -4.85 -18.23
C LEU A 645 -16.38 -4.41 -17.04
N PRO A 646 -17.09 -5.34 -16.40
CA PRO A 646 -17.71 -5.06 -15.10
C PRO A 646 -16.65 -4.62 -14.08
N LEU A 647 -17.04 -3.76 -13.14
CA LEU A 647 -16.17 -3.44 -11.99
C LEU A 647 -15.85 -4.73 -11.24
N ASP A 648 -14.61 -4.85 -10.76
CA ASP A 648 -14.05 -6.03 -10.07
C ASP A 648 -13.93 -7.32 -10.93
N PHE A 649 -14.10 -7.22 -12.26
CA PHE A 649 -13.58 -8.18 -13.21
C PHE A 649 -12.35 -7.58 -13.87
N MET A 650 -11.16 -8.01 -13.46
CA MET A 650 -9.91 -7.37 -13.85
C MET A 650 -9.08 -8.26 -14.78
N VAL A 651 -8.55 -7.65 -15.84
CA VAL A 651 -7.72 -8.31 -16.85
C VAL A 651 -6.43 -7.54 -16.99
N ASP A 652 -5.31 -8.21 -16.75
CA ASP A 652 -3.96 -7.63 -16.85
C ASP A 652 -3.03 -8.48 -17.70
N TRP A 653 -1.98 -7.86 -18.24
CA TRP A 653 -0.94 -8.51 -19.02
C TRP A 653 0.33 -8.71 -18.21
N ARG A 654 0.87 -9.92 -18.19
CA ARG A 654 2.16 -10.22 -17.59
C ARG A 654 2.96 -11.21 -18.44
N ASP A 655 4.15 -10.78 -18.90
CA ASP A 655 5.19 -11.64 -19.47
C ASP A 655 4.68 -12.64 -20.54
N GLY A 656 3.77 -12.19 -21.42
CA GLY A 656 3.19 -13.02 -22.48
C GLY A 656 1.87 -13.68 -22.12
N PHE A 657 1.30 -13.40 -20.96
CA PHE A 657 0.02 -13.93 -20.53
C PHE A 657 -1.01 -12.83 -20.25
N TRP A 658 -2.24 -13.04 -20.67
CA TRP A 658 -3.40 -12.36 -20.14
C TRP A 658 -3.90 -13.12 -18.91
N VAL A 659 -4.21 -12.38 -17.84
CA VAL A 659 -4.71 -12.93 -16.59
C VAL A 659 -6.01 -12.22 -16.23
N ALA A 660 -7.12 -12.94 -16.21
CA ALA A 660 -8.42 -12.45 -15.72
C ALA A 660 -8.69 -12.99 -14.32
N THR A 661 -9.16 -12.13 -13.44
CA THR A 661 -9.64 -12.48 -12.10
C THR A 661 -11.05 -11.92 -11.91
N ASN A 662 -11.99 -12.76 -11.44
CA ASN A 662 -13.38 -12.39 -11.30
C ASN A 662 -13.81 -12.30 -9.82
N PHE A 663 -14.03 -11.09 -9.33
CA PHE A 663 -14.54 -10.83 -7.98
C PHE A 663 -15.97 -10.27 -7.97
N THR A 664 -16.65 -10.32 -9.14
CA THR A 664 -18.09 -10.03 -9.23
C THR A 664 -18.93 -11.20 -8.70
N ASP A 665 -20.22 -11.00 -8.53
CA ASP A 665 -21.15 -12.06 -8.10
C ASP A 665 -21.59 -13.03 -9.21
N HIS A 666 -21.18 -12.77 -10.47
CA HIS A 666 -21.63 -13.52 -11.65
C HIS A 666 -20.45 -14.02 -12.47
N GLU A 667 -20.69 -15.11 -13.22
CA GLU A 667 -19.75 -15.59 -14.23
C GLU A 667 -19.48 -14.51 -15.28
N GLN A 668 -18.21 -14.34 -15.68
CA GLN A 668 -17.76 -13.37 -16.67
C GLN A 668 -17.00 -14.06 -17.79
N SER A 669 -17.20 -13.61 -19.02
CA SER A 669 -16.42 -14.09 -20.16
C SER A 669 -15.16 -13.24 -20.35
N VAL A 670 -14.02 -13.90 -20.58
CA VAL A 670 -12.77 -13.21 -20.88
C VAL A 670 -12.81 -12.52 -22.23
N PRO A 671 -12.19 -11.33 -22.39
CA PRO A 671 -12.11 -10.61 -23.67
C PRO A 671 -11.01 -11.20 -24.57
N ALA A 672 -10.98 -12.53 -24.72
CA ALA A 672 -9.98 -13.22 -25.51
C ALA A 672 -10.29 -13.14 -27.01
N ALA A 673 -9.27 -12.98 -27.85
CA ALA A 673 -9.42 -13.06 -29.30
C ALA A 673 -9.82 -14.49 -29.74
N ALA A 674 -10.46 -14.58 -30.90
CA ALA A 674 -10.76 -15.90 -31.50
C ALA A 674 -9.46 -16.69 -31.67
N GLY A 675 -9.45 -17.97 -31.21
CA GLY A 675 -8.27 -18.83 -31.24
C GLY A 675 -7.29 -18.68 -30.08
N ALA A 676 -7.57 -17.81 -29.10
CA ALA A 676 -6.76 -17.70 -27.88
C ALA A 676 -6.69 -19.03 -27.13
N LYS A 677 -5.50 -19.41 -26.69
CA LYS A 677 -5.25 -20.68 -26.00
C LYS A 677 -5.36 -20.48 -24.50
N MET A 678 -6.36 -21.10 -23.87
CA MET A 678 -6.50 -21.13 -22.42
C MET A 678 -5.41 -22.01 -21.80
N MET A 679 -4.63 -21.46 -20.90
CA MET A 679 -3.55 -22.13 -20.18
C MET A 679 -4.00 -22.63 -18.82
N ILE A 680 -4.84 -21.85 -18.15
CA ILE A 680 -5.47 -22.10 -16.85
C ILE A 680 -6.91 -21.61 -16.95
N GLY A 681 -7.87 -22.38 -16.42
CA GLY A 681 -9.29 -22.03 -16.44
C GLY A 681 -9.94 -22.18 -17.80
N THR A 682 -11.07 -21.54 -17.99
CA THR A 682 -11.90 -21.55 -19.20
C THR A 682 -12.21 -20.13 -19.67
N ALA A 683 -12.83 -19.98 -20.84
CA ALA A 683 -13.25 -18.66 -21.34
C ALA A 683 -14.29 -17.98 -20.41
N ASN A 684 -15.03 -18.74 -19.61
CA ASN A 684 -15.95 -18.24 -18.61
C ASN A 684 -15.34 -18.39 -17.22
N VAL A 685 -15.28 -17.30 -16.48
CA VAL A 685 -14.64 -17.20 -15.17
C VAL A 685 -15.71 -17.08 -14.10
N ALA A 686 -15.84 -18.11 -13.28
CA ALA A 686 -16.77 -18.09 -12.13
C ALA A 686 -16.36 -17.03 -11.08
N PRO A 687 -17.26 -16.57 -10.19
CA PRO A 687 -16.91 -15.74 -9.05
C PRO A 687 -15.75 -16.34 -8.22
N GLY A 688 -14.76 -15.53 -7.86
CA GLY A 688 -13.52 -15.97 -7.19
C GLY A 688 -12.51 -16.67 -8.11
N GLY A 689 -12.87 -16.92 -9.38
CA GLY A 689 -12.08 -17.70 -10.33
C GLY A 689 -11.02 -16.88 -11.08
N VAL A 690 -10.17 -17.64 -11.78
CA VAL A 690 -9.06 -17.12 -12.59
C VAL A 690 -9.05 -17.80 -13.95
N THR A 691 -8.72 -17.06 -14.99
CA THR A 691 -8.37 -17.61 -16.30
C THR A 691 -7.12 -16.95 -16.84
N ILE A 692 -6.21 -17.78 -17.39
CA ILE A 692 -4.95 -17.32 -18.01
C ILE A 692 -4.89 -17.84 -19.44
N TRP A 693 -4.57 -16.95 -20.39
CA TRP A 693 -4.48 -17.30 -21.80
C TRP A 693 -3.39 -16.54 -22.54
N ARG A 694 -3.13 -16.98 -23.78
CA ARG A 694 -2.27 -16.33 -24.77
C ARG A 694 -3.00 -16.10 -26.07
#